data_e55d58cf01321de39f3c3fef12320014
#
_entry.id   e55d58cf01321de39f3c3fef12320014
#
_cell.length_a   1.000
_cell.length_b   1.000
_cell.length_c   1.000
_cell.angle_alpha   90.00
_cell.angle_beta   90.00
_cell.angle_gamma   90.00
#
_symmetry.space_group_name_H-M   'P 1'
#
loop_
_entity.id
_entity.type
_entity.pdbx_description
1 polymer ?
#
loop_
_entity_poly.entity_id
_entity_poly.type
_entity_poly.pdbx_seq_one_letter_code
_entity_poly.pdbx_strand_id
1 'polypeptide(L)'
;MFNKERTVVIMKKKVLIASVLLSVCSINMGVQAAFHSKIDINTDKDITYKTSNFSGTSTSSEVGEITAPSFTDANDTGATINIFGNNNKNINFVFTGSDDKTLGLTIDYNTGIGNSIGILNNSAGADVRINSDRDIWIVNNIYSGHASADAIKSQYAIKNEAGTLTVKSNLKIGLNNKIPKTAALRNEAGATLNIIGDVSISSDTTSGNVFTGSVIENEGNMTINGKVVCSLQPDYFSADTPYVAGYNAISNKGDFTFNARETYIDGDIEHFSGAQTNINLSHVLEGAFWGAIKGSDENFHMTLGENAFWSIPANQTDVVYGLKLNGGLVYVNTPNYYDYGSSDVWNTNFQTVTFANLQTNEKSAICVSTDLLNDVGDKVILTGIVPAELQLGIKNKDDNGGVPIKETDGHSVTVVHVDGDNKVNLKTGLMFYNLEIAGGDDGLSLYTPIIKEEALTSGALITGRDYNFVGWGSKAAGNILDQQLPTNEPYINTNELDNVFKRVMDIRNDPSEVGVWIRGETGKMKIEGYGYDYNLTSGGHDWKHESDAAIMFGGFGITHSVNKCDTGIIGDTKSTGYNLYGSWLGKDNNDYIDVILKYGKMDKTYAGLDINNIFAAGSYSKDVLSIAAKYGRRYEMRNDWYYEPFAGLTWGKISDVDFKDARGFNIHGDSVTSKIANLGMQVGKKMDKRD
;
A
#
# COMPACT_ATOMS: atom_id res chain seq x y z
N MET A 1 -26.84 7.54 6.29
CA MET A 1 -26.44 8.85 5.73
C MET A 1 -24.93 9.13 5.83
N PHE A 2 -24.18 8.38 6.62
CA PHE A 2 -22.70 8.53 6.79
C PHE A 2 -21.85 7.65 5.85
N ASN A 3 -22.43 6.68 5.15
CA ASN A 3 -21.72 5.80 4.21
C ASN A 3 -21.26 6.48 2.91
N LYS A 4 -21.87 7.62 2.55
CA LYS A 4 -21.51 8.32 1.30
C LYS A 4 -20.16 9.03 1.34
N GLU A 5 -19.67 9.45 2.50
CA GLU A 5 -18.41 10.20 2.57
C GLU A 5 -17.16 9.31 2.58
N ARG A 6 -17.23 8.10 3.14
CA ARG A 6 -16.10 7.15 3.08
C ARG A 6 -15.95 6.47 1.73
N THR A 7 -17.08 6.11 1.11
CA THR A 7 -17.10 5.66 -0.29
C THR A 7 -16.51 6.74 -1.20
N VAL A 8 -16.81 8.01 -0.94
CA VAL A 8 -16.26 9.15 -1.68
C VAL A 8 -14.76 9.38 -1.42
N VAL A 9 -14.24 9.09 -0.23
CA VAL A 9 -12.80 9.25 0.07
C VAL A 9 -11.98 8.09 -0.53
N ILE A 10 -12.49 6.87 -0.49
CA ILE A 10 -11.88 5.72 -1.17
C ILE A 10 -12.04 5.87 -2.70
N MET A 11 -13.19 6.29 -3.20
CA MET A 11 -13.36 6.68 -4.59
C MET A 11 -12.46 7.85 -4.99
N LYS A 12 -12.28 8.88 -4.17
CA LYS A 12 -11.37 10.00 -4.49
C LYS A 12 -9.91 9.56 -4.53
N LYS A 13 -9.47 8.64 -3.67
CA LYS A 13 -8.09 8.09 -3.76
C LYS A 13 -7.93 7.11 -4.92
N LYS A 14 -8.91 6.28 -5.22
CA LYS A 14 -8.90 5.39 -6.39
C LYS A 14 -9.12 6.15 -7.70
N VAL A 15 -9.98 7.14 -7.71
CA VAL A 15 -10.09 8.10 -8.81
C VAL A 15 -8.80 8.90 -8.98
N LEU A 16 -8.03 9.14 -7.92
CA LEU A 16 -6.71 9.76 -8.04
C LEU A 16 -5.67 8.80 -8.61
N ILE A 17 -5.70 7.51 -8.26
CA ILE A 17 -4.84 6.49 -8.89
C ILE A 17 -5.33 6.19 -10.31
N ALA A 18 -6.62 6.05 -10.52
CA ALA A 18 -7.22 5.92 -11.85
C ALA A 18 -7.13 7.22 -12.66
N SER A 19 -7.26 8.40 -12.06
CA SER A 19 -7.09 9.67 -12.77
C SER A 19 -5.63 10.00 -13.07
N VAL A 20 -4.68 9.51 -12.29
CA VAL A 20 -3.26 9.54 -12.68
C VAL A 20 -3.01 8.54 -13.81
N LEU A 21 -3.66 7.38 -13.82
CA LEU A 21 -3.62 6.40 -14.91
C LEU A 21 -4.43 6.88 -16.14
N LEU A 22 -5.62 7.46 -15.96
CA LEU A 22 -6.44 8.03 -17.03
C LEU A 22 -5.85 9.36 -17.58
N SER A 23 -5.13 10.14 -16.79
CA SER A 23 -4.40 11.29 -17.32
C SER A 23 -3.24 10.88 -18.24
N VAL A 24 -2.77 9.63 -18.14
CA VAL A 24 -1.82 9.05 -19.10
C VAL A 24 -2.50 8.69 -20.42
N CYS A 25 -3.77 8.24 -20.39
CA CYS A 25 -4.53 7.92 -21.61
C CYS A 25 -5.30 9.09 -22.20
N SER A 26 -5.55 10.17 -21.45
CA SER A 26 -6.34 11.32 -21.90
C SER A 26 -5.55 12.62 -22.04
N ILE A 27 -4.23 12.57 -22.10
CA ILE A 27 -3.44 13.74 -22.49
C ILE A 27 -3.75 14.01 -23.96
N ASN A 28 -4.65 14.95 -24.18
CA ASN A 28 -4.89 15.56 -25.47
C ASN A 28 -3.59 16.22 -25.91
N MET A 29 -2.83 15.52 -26.76
CA MET A 29 -1.53 15.97 -27.22
C MET A 29 -1.67 17.13 -28.20
N GLY A 30 -1.56 18.33 -27.68
CA GLY A 30 -1.29 19.53 -28.44
C GLY A 30 0.21 19.87 -28.53
N VAL A 31 1.11 18.91 -28.28
CA VAL A 31 2.56 19.15 -28.31
C VAL A 31 3.20 18.15 -29.26
N GLN A 32 3.71 18.62 -30.38
CA GLN A 32 4.58 17.85 -31.25
C GLN A 32 5.93 17.66 -30.54
N ALA A 33 6.13 16.50 -29.91
CA ALA A 33 7.46 16.06 -29.51
C ALA A 33 8.26 15.59 -30.73
N ALA A 34 9.56 15.67 -30.67
CA ALA A 34 10.40 15.16 -31.75
C ALA A 34 10.38 13.66 -31.75
N PHE A 35 10.12 13.10 -32.90
CA PHE A 35 10.02 11.67 -33.11
C PHE A 35 11.37 11.10 -33.46
N HIS A 36 11.83 10.13 -32.67
CA HIS A 36 12.86 9.19 -33.10
C HIS A 36 12.16 7.96 -33.67
N SER A 37 12.49 7.62 -34.90
CA SER A 37 12.19 6.33 -35.49
C SER A 37 12.94 5.23 -34.71
N LYS A 38 12.50 3.97 -34.80
CA LYS A 38 13.10 2.75 -34.26
C LYS A 38 14.58 2.88 -33.90
N ILE A 39 14.94 2.45 -32.70
CA ILE A 39 16.30 2.42 -32.21
C ILE A 39 16.83 0.97 -32.24
N ASP A 40 17.81 0.71 -33.11
CA ASP A 40 18.54 -0.54 -33.15
C ASP A 40 19.87 -0.39 -32.41
N ILE A 41 20.10 -1.20 -31.37
CA ILE A 41 21.26 -1.14 -30.50
C ILE A 41 22.08 -2.43 -30.65
N ASN A 42 23.19 -2.33 -31.38
CA ASN A 42 24.13 -3.43 -31.64
C ASN A 42 25.57 -3.10 -31.25
N THR A 43 25.81 -2.08 -30.48
CA THR A 43 27.16 -1.60 -30.15
C THR A 43 27.63 -2.14 -28.80
N ASP A 44 28.98 -2.31 -28.70
CA ASP A 44 29.69 -2.79 -27.50
C ASP A 44 29.95 -1.66 -26.47
N LYS A 45 29.30 -0.51 -26.61
CA LYS A 45 29.62 0.68 -25.82
C LYS A 45 28.42 1.12 -25.01
N ASP A 46 28.72 1.75 -23.88
CA ASP A 46 27.73 2.49 -23.12
C ASP A 46 27.10 3.60 -23.98
N ILE A 47 25.79 3.60 -24.07
CA ILE A 47 25.03 4.56 -24.85
C ILE A 47 24.28 5.47 -23.88
N THR A 48 24.42 6.77 -24.06
CA THR A 48 23.66 7.76 -23.29
C THR A 48 22.83 8.61 -24.24
N TYR A 49 21.50 8.52 -24.06
CA TYR A 49 20.54 9.38 -24.72
C TYR A 49 20.25 10.57 -23.79
N LYS A 50 20.52 11.79 -24.23
CA LYS A 50 20.18 13.02 -23.50
C LYS A 50 18.96 13.67 -24.11
N THR A 51 18.13 14.36 -23.32
CA THR A 51 16.95 15.09 -23.82
C THR A 51 17.27 16.08 -24.94
N SER A 52 18.46 16.65 -24.96
CA SER A 52 18.93 17.51 -26.06
C SER A 52 19.08 16.78 -27.42
N ASN A 53 19.11 15.44 -27.41
CA ASN A 53 19.17 14.62 -28.61
C ASN A 53 17.77 14.26 -29.15
N PHE A 54 16.72 14.52 -28.34
CA PHE A 54 15.33 14.42 -28.74
C PHE A 54 14.90 15.81 -29.22
N SER A 55 15.08 16.12 -30.51
CA SER A 55 14.90 17.46 -31.05
C SER A 55 13.41 17.81 -31.22
N GLY A 56 12.90 18.71 -30.41
CA GLY A 56 11.59 19.33 -30.57
C GLY A 56 11.58 20.69 -29.86
N THR A 57 11.30 21.71 -30.58
CA THR A 57 11.10 23.05 -30.02
C THR A 57 9.74 23.19 -29.40
N SER A 58 9.58 22.79 -28.16
CA SER A 58 8.41 23.13 -27.35
C SER A 58 8.86 23.70 -26.02
N THR A 59 8.42 24.90 -25.75
CA THR A 59 8.79 25.71 -24.58
C THR A 59 8.07 25.35 -23.30
N SER A 60 7.40 24.20 -23.21
CA SER A 60 6.57 23.89 -22.04
C SER A 60 6.57 22.44 -21.49
N SER A 61 7.22 21.46 -22.11
CA SER A 61 7.44 20.15 -21.48
C SER A 61 8.36 19.28 -22.33
N GLU A 62 9.58 19.00 -21.84
CA GLU A 62 10.51 18.09 -22.52
C GLU A 62 10.14 16.64 -22.20
N VAL A 63 9.27 16.04 -22.99
CA VAL A 63 9.00 14.59 -23.01
C VAL A 63 9.88 13.99 -24.10
N GLY A 64 10.75 13.04 -23.76
CA GLY A 64 11.43 12.23 -24.77
C GLY A 64 10.46 11.19 -25.30
N GLU A 65 10.18 11.21 -26.59
CA GLU A 65 9.30 10.24 -27.24
C GLU A 65 10.07 9.42 -28.29
N ILE A 66 9.88 8.09 -28.24
CA ILE A 66 10.38 7.16 -29.25
C ILE A 66 9.15 6.43 -29.82
N THR A 67 8.89 6.66 -31.10
CA THR A 67 7.71 6.10 -31.77
C THR A 67 8.11 5.01 -32.72
N ALA A 68 7.37 3.92 -32.76
CA ALA A 68 7.53 2.90 -33.78
C ALA A 68 7.17 3.46 -35.16
N PRO A 69 8.00 3.24 -36.19
CA PRO A 69 7.60 3.53 -37.56
C PRO A 69 6.45 2.61 -37.98
N SER A 70 5.62 3.07 -38.92
CA SER A 70 4.63 2.20 -39.57
C SER A 70 5.38 1.13 -40.36
N PHE A 71 5.30 -0.13 -39.93
CA PHE A 71 5.94 -1.25 -40.63
C PHE A 71 5.06 -1.67 -41.80
N THR A 72 5.68 -1.78 -42.96
CA THR A 72 5.04 -2.33 -44.17
C THR A 72 5.48 -3.77 -44.47
N ASP A 73 6.47 -4.29 -43.74
CA ASP A 73 7.05 -5.62 -43.91
C ASP A 73 6.71 -6.54 -42.72
N ALA A 74 6.06 -7.66 -42.99
CA ALA A 74 5.71 -8.68 -41.99
C ALA A 74 6.93 -9.41 -41.38
N ASN A 75 8.11 -9.21 -41.91
CA ASN A 75 9.37 -9.83 -41.42
C ASN A 75 10.16 -8.96 -40.46
N ASP A 76 9.72 -7.74 -40.19
CA ASP A 76 10.37 -6.91 -39.16
C ASP A 76 10.06 -7.44 -37.74
N THR A 77 10.99 -7.24 -36.79
CA THR A 77 10.84 -7.63 -35.40
C THR A 77 9.65 -6.96 -34.69
N GLY A 78 9.14 -5.86 -35.23
CA GLY A 78 8.06 -5.06 -34.63
C GLY A 78 8.46 -4.34 -33.35
N ALA A 79 9.76 -4.18 -33.08
CA ALA A 79 10.28 -3.55 -31.89
C ALA A 79 10.61 -2.06 -32.08
N THR A 80 10.20 -1.21 -31.16
CA THR A 80 10.55 0.22 -31.14
C THR A 80 12.00 0.42 -30.66
N ILE A 81 12.40 -0.27 -29.60
CA ILE A 81 13.79 -0.38 -29.18
C ILE A 81 14.20 -1.85 -29.34
N ASN A 82 15.13 -2.11 -30.24
CA ASN A 82 15.61 -3.44 -30.54
C ASN A 82 17.08 -3.56 -30.13
N ILE A 83 17.38 -4.44 -29.18
CA ILE A 83 18.70 -4.64 -28.59
C ILE A 83 19.17 -6.04 -28.97
N PHE A 84 20.32 -6.13 -29.62
CA PHE A 84 20.86 -7.40 -30.12
C PHE A 84 22.40 -7.41 -30.09
N GLY A 85 22.99 -8.58 -30.41
CA GLY A 85 24.42 -8.81 -30.31
C GLY A 85 24.84 -9.33 -28.94
N ASN A 86 26.03 -9.91 -28.85
CA ASN A 86 26.46 -10.73 -27.71
C ASN A 86 27.30 -9.98 -26.67
N ASN A 87 27.35 -8.66 -26.72
CA ASN A 87 28.15 -7.86 -25.81
C ASN A 87 27.32 -7.13 -24.78
N ASN A 88 27.86 -6.95 -23.57
CA ASN A 88 27.24 -6.21 -22.50
C ASN A 88 27.00 -4.74 -22.89
N LYS A 89 25.85 -4.18 -22.49
CA LYS A 89 25.45 -2.82 -22.85
C LYS A 89 24.84 -2.07 -21.67
N ASN A 90 25.24 -0.81 -21.51
CA ASN A 90 24.53 0.11 -20.61
C ASN A 90 23.87 1.19 -21.46
N ILE A 91 22.56 1.28 -21.36
CA ILE A 91 21.72 2.24 -22.06
C ILE A 91 21.18 3.21 -21.01
N ASN A 92 21.57 4.48 -21.11
CA ASN A 92 21.20 5.49 -20.16
C ASN A 92 20.32 6.55 -20.82
N PHE A 93 19.13 6.77 -20.29
CA PHE A 93 18.28 7.87 -20.64
C PHE A 93 18.40 8.94 -19.55
N VAL A 94 18.93 10.11 -19.93
CA VAL A 94 19.23 11.21 -19.01
C VAL A 94 18.46 12.45 -19.42
N PHE A 95 17.62 12.95 -18.54
CA PHE A 95 16.80 14.13 -18.76
C PHE A 95 17.46 15.37 -18.15
N THR A 96 17.87 16.31 -18.99
CA THR A 96 18.56 17.53 -18.58
C THR A 96 17.64 18.73 -18.79
N GLY A 97 17.33 19.49 -17.75
CA GLY A 97 16.72 20.83 -17.90
C GLY A 97 15.42 21.11 -17.15
N SER A 98 14.74 20.12 -16.61
CA SER A 98 13.53 20.36 -15.81
C SER A 98 13.58 19.65 -14.46
N ASP A 99 13.28 20.36 -13.37
CA ASP A 99 13.09 19.75 -12.04
C ASP A 99 11.74 19.02 -11.92
N ASP A 100 10.89 19.09 -12.94
CA ASP A 100 9.62 18.38 -12.96
C ASP A 100 9.83 16.88 -13.20
N LYS A 101 9.75 16.11 -12.13
CA LYS A 101 9.91 14.64 -12.14
C LYS A 101 8.72 13.90 -12.78
N THR A 102 7.66 14.58 -13.18
CA THR A 102 6.50 13.95 -13.83
C THR A 102 6.74 13.66 -15.31
N LEU A 103 7.76 14.27 -15.90
CA LEU A 103 8.12 14.07 -17.31
C LEU A 103 9.11 12.89 -17.43
N GLY A 104 8.84 11.98 -18.34
CA GLY A 104 9.63 10.75 -18.53
C GLY A 104 9.86 10.39 -19.99
N LEU A 105 10.45 9.23 -20.24
CA LEU A 105 10.61 8.67 -21.57
C LEU A 105 9.33 7.97 -22.00
N THR A 106 8.74 8.40 -23.11
CA THR A 106 7.59 7.71 -23.73
C THR A 106 8.09 6.80 -24.86
N ILE A 107 7.71 5.54 -24.84
CA ILE A 107 7.93 4.56 -25.90
C ILE A 107 6.57 4.17 -26.45
N ASP A 108 6.22 4.68 -27.64
CA ASP A 108 5.03 4.25 -28.36
C ASP A 108 5.38 3.09 -29.28
N TYR A 109 4.73 1.94 -29.06
CA TYR A 109 5.04 0.70 -29.77
C TYR A 109 3.92 0.23 -30.70
N ASN A 110 3.03 1.10 -31.12
CA ASN A 110 2.02 0.76 -32.10
C ASN A 110 2.64 0.65 -33.51
N THR A 111 2.87 -0.56 -33.97
CA THR A 111 3.48 -0.84 -35.28
C THR A 111 2.46 -0.92 -36.44
N GLY A 112 1.15 -0.96 -36.13
CA GLY A 112 0.08 -1.06 -37.10
C GLY A 112 -0.15 -2.44 -37.70
N ILE A 113 0.85 -3.32 -37.79
CA ILE A 113 0.72 -4.70 -38.30
C ILE A 113 1.72 -5.65 -37.62
N GLY A 114 1.39 -6.94 -37.54
CA GLY A 114 2.29 -7.99 -37.05
C GLY A 114 2.49 -7.94 -35.54
N ASN A 115 3.74 -7.90 -35.08
CA ASN A 115 4.09 -7.79 -33.67
C ASN A 115 4.31 -6.33 -33.29
N SER A 116 3.84 -5.93 -32.14
CA SER A 116 4.06 -4.62 -31.54
C SER A 116 4.90 -4.79 -30.25
N ILE A 117 6.15 -4.36 -30.23
CA ILE A 117 7.05 -4.53 -29.10
C ILE A 117 7.69 -3.18 -28.74
N GLY A 118 7.54 -2.76 -27.46
CA GLY A 118 8.20 -1.56 -26.96
C GLY A 118 9.70 -1.72 -26.87
N ILE A 119 10.16 -2.65 -26.04
CA ILE A 119 11.57 -2.97 -25.87
C ILE A 119 11.78 -4.46 -26.13
N LEU A 120 12.59 -4.81 -27.11
CA LEU A 120 13.04 -6.16 -27.39
C LEU A 120 14.52 -6.33 -27.04
N ASN A 121 14.82 -7.29 -26.19
CA ASN A 121 16.20 -7.74 -25.97
C ASN A 121 16.41 -9.14 -26.52
N ASN A 122 17.29 -9.26 -27.50
CA ASN A 122 17.74 -10.54 -28.09
C ASN A 122 19.28 -10.59 -28.09
N SER A 123 19.88 -10.36 -26.92
CA SER A 123 21.35 -10.30 -26.75
C SER A 123 21.84 -11.54 -26.02
N ALA A 124 21.94 -12.66 -26.70
CA ALA A 124 22.31 -13.94 -26.11
C ALA A 124 23.68 -13.86 -25.40
N GLY A 125 23.70 -14.29 -24.13
CA GLY A 125 24.92 -14.29 -23.30
C GLY A 125 25.37 -12.90 -22.81
N ALA A 126 24.63 -11.84 -23.10
CA ALA A 126 24.99 -10.48 -22.72
C ALA A 126 24.19 -9.99 -21.49
N ASP A 127 24.79 -9.09 -20.72
CA ASP A 127 24.13 -8.30 -19.67
C ASP A 127 23.78 -6.92 -20.23
N VAL A 128 22.51 -6.67 -20.41
CA VAL A 128 21.97 -5.41 -20.92
C VAL A 128 21.31 -4.65 -19.77
N ARG A 129 21.69 -3.39 -19.59
CA ARG A 129 21.15 -2.52 -18.55
C ARG A 129 20.54 -1.28 -19.17
N ILE A 130 19.29 -1.02 -18.84
CA ILE A 130 18.58 0.20 -19.18
C ILE A 130 18.39 1.00 -17.89
N ASN A 131 18.94 2.19 -17.86
CA ASN A 131 18.82 3.11 -16.74
C ASN A 131 18.11 4.37 -17.20
N SER A 132 17.14 4.85 -16.42
CA SER A 132 16.53 6.15 -16.63
C SER A 132 16.42 6.87 -15.29
N ASP A 133 16.72 8.16 -15.27
CA ASP A 133 16.53 9.02 -14.11
C ASP A 133 15.06 9.52 -13.97
N ARG A 134 14.21 9.13 -14.92
CA ARG A 134 12.77 9.43 -14.97
C ARG A 134 11.97 8.15 -15.27
N ASP A 135 10.65 8.24 -15.09
CA ASP A 135 9.74 7.16 -15.44
C ASP A 135 9.83 6.80 -16.93
N ILE A 136 9.72 5.52 -17.25
CA ILE A 136 9.58 5.04 -18.63
C ILE A 136 8.12 4.68 -18.87
N TRP A 137 7.51 5.35 -19.84
CA TRP A 137 6.12 5.12 -20.25
C TRP A 137 6.13 4.33 -21.54
N ILE A 138 5.57 3.13 -21.52
CA ILE A 138 5.48 2.25 -22.68
C ILE A 138 4.01 2.11 -23.03
N VAL A 139 3.60 2.73 -24.12
CA VAL A 139 2.19 2.87 -24.48
C VAL A 139 1.92 2.39 -25.91
N ASN A 140 0.73 1.84 -26.16
CA ASN A 140 0.26 1.49 -27.48
C ASN A 140 -0.85 2.45 -27.88
N ASN A 141 -0.48 3.55 -28.55
CA ASN A 141 -1.41 4.59 -28.98
C ASN A 141 -2.06 4.22 -30.32
N ILE A 142 -3.31 3.74 -30.32
CA ILE A 142 -4.07 3.46 -31.55
C ILE A 142 -4.63 4.73 -32.22
N TYR A 143 -4.51 5.88 -31.61
CA TYR A 143 -5.29 7.08 -31.94
C TYR A 143 -4.93 7.82 -33.23
N SER A 144 -3.86 7.51 -33.93
CA SER A 144 -3.41 8.34 -35.06
C SER A 144 -3.39 7.65 -36.40
N GLY A 145 -4.48 7.05 -36.82
CA GLY A 145 -4.66 6.63 -38.22
C GLY A 145 -3.85 5.42 -38.67
N HIS A 146 -3.30 4.66 -37.74
CA HIS A 146 -2.64 3.38 -38.01
C HIS A 146 -3.67 2.24 -38.09
N ALA A 147 -3.27 1.14 -38.71
CA ALA A 147 -4.12 0.01 -39.05
C ALA A 147 -5.02 -0.48 -37.90
N SER A 148 -6.15 -1.10 -38.25
CA SER A 148 -7.06 -1.71 -37.29
C SER A 148 -6.33 -2.68 -36.34
N ALA A 149 -6.78 -2.78 -35.10
CA ALA A 149 -6.25 -3.73 -34.12
C ALA A 149 -6.18 -5.19 -34.65
N ASP A 150 -7.02 -5.51 -35.64
CA ASP A 150 -7.07 -6.81 -36.30
C ASP A 150 -5.79 -7.16 -37.06
N ALA A 151 -4.96 -6.19 -37.42
CA ALA A 151 -3.70 -6.42 -38.12
C ALA A 151 -2.52 -6.72 -37.16
N ILE A 152 -2.66 -6.43 -35.87
CA ILE A 152 -1.65 -6.69 -34.87
C ILE A 152 -1.86 -8.10 -34.30
N LYS A 153 -0.86 -8.96 -34.42
CA LYS A 153 -0.92 -10.35 -33.94
C LYS A 153 -0.56 -10.51 -32.48
N SER A 154 0.32 -9.67 -31.98
CA SER A 154 0.76 -9.68 -30.57
C SER A 154 1.28 -8.32 -30.13
N GLN A 155 1.19 -8.02 -28.83
CA GLN A 155 1.82 -6.85 -28.26
C GLN A 155 2.58 -7.21 -26.97
N TYR A 156 3.77 -6.62 -26.81
CA TYR A 156 4.60 -6.75 -25.63
C TYR A 156 5.23 -5.38 -25.31
N ALA A 157 5.04 -4.87 -24.09
CA ALA A 157 5.73 -3.64 -23.73
C ALA A 157 7.23 -3.89 -23.58
N ILE A 158 7.59 -4.96 -22.87
CA ILE A 158 8.99 -5.44 -22.79
C ILE A 158 9.01 -6.94 -23.11
N LYS A 159 9.81 -7.33 -24.09
CA LYS A 159 10.08 -8.73 -24.42
C LYS A 159 11.57 -9.01 -24.30
N ASN A 160 11.94 -9.93 -23.43
CA ASN A 160 13.30 -10.40 -23.26
C ASN A 160 13.43 -11.82 -23.84
N GLU A 161 14.01 -11.95 -25.03
CA GLU A 161 14.15 -13.22 -25.73
C GLU A 161 15.44 -13.96 -25.35
N ALA A 162 16.49 -13.23 -24.98
CA ALA A 162 17.77 -13.86 -24.65
C ALA A 162 18.65 -12.96 -23.78
N GLY A 163 19.57 -13.58 -23.04
CA GLY A 163 20.52 -12.88 -22.16
C GLY A 163 19.86 -12.29 -20.92
N THR A 164 20.56 -11.34 -20.31
CA THR A 164 20.04 -10.63 -19.12
C THR A 164 19.65 -9.22 -19.49
N LEU A 165 18.39 -8.86 -19.20
CA LEU A 165 17.90 -7.49 -19.29
C LEU A 165 17.59 -6.96 -17.89
N THR A 166 18.24 -5.88 -17.48
CA THR A 166 17.96 -5.17 -16.24
C THR A 166 17.44 -3.77 -16.56
N VAL A 167 16.22 -3.47 -16.10
CA VAL A 167 15.62 -2.14 -16.24
C VAL A 167 15.58 -1.49 -14.88
N LYS A 168 16.30 -0.37 -14.72
CA LYS A 168 16.34 0.43 -13.51
C LYS A 168 15.60 1.74 -13.74
N SER A 169 14.30 1.68 -13.56
CA SER A 169 13.37 2.82 -13.69
C SER A 169 11.99 2.39 -13.22
N ASN A 170 11.14 3.36 -12.91
CA ASN A 170 9.71 3.09 -12.82
C ASN A 170 9.12 2.92 -14.22
N LEU A 171 8.23 1.96 -14.36
CA LEU A 171 7.57 1.62 -15.61
C LEU A 171 6.08 1.94 -15.53
N LYS A 172 5.57 2.63 -16.53
CA LYS A 172 4.14 2.84 -16.74
C LYS A 172 3.77 2.23 -18.08
N ILE A 173 2.98 1.17 -18.06
CA ILE A 173 2.69 0.35 -19.24
C ILE A 173 1.21 0.43 -19.56
N GLY A 174 0.90 0.88 -20.78
CA GLY A 174 -0.46 0.88 -21.35
C GLY A 174 -0.64 -0.24 -22.37
N LEU A 175 -1.61 -1.12 -22.15
CA LEU A 175 -1.94 -2.23 -23.04
C LEU A 175 -3.23 -1.94 -23.83
N ASN A 176 -3.35 -2.57 -24.99
CA ASN A 176 -4.55 -2.52 -25.80
C ASN A 176 -5.33 -3.84 -25.73
N ASN A 177 -6.53 -3.79 -25.21
CA ASN A 177 -7.37 -4.98 -24.99
C ASN A 177 -7.87 -5.68 -26.27
N LYS A 178 -7.73 -5.05 -27.44
CA LYS A 178 -8.20 -5.62 -28.71
C LYS A 178 -7.20 -6.61 -29.33
N ILE A 179 -6.00 -6.72 -28.77
CA ILE A 179 -4.92 -7.54 -29.37
C ILE A 179 -4.89 -8.91 -28.71
N PRO A 180 -5.00 -10.02 -29.49
CA PRO A 180 -5.21 -11.36 -28.95
C PRO A 180 -4.07 -11.92 -28.09
N LYS A 181 -2.82 -11.59 -28.41
CA LYS A 181 -1.64 -12.02 -27.66
C LYS A 181 -0.97 -10.79 -27.06
N THR A 182 -1.21 -10.57 -25.78
CA THR A 182 -0.78 -9.36 -25.11
C THR A 182 -0.13 -9.70 -23.78
N ALA A 183 1.07 -9.19 -23.54
CA ALA A 183 1.68 -9.14 -22.22
C ALA A 183 2.40 -7.80 -22.02
N ALA A 184 2.39 -7.28 -20.79
CA ALA A 184 3.21 -6.14 -20.43
C ALA A 184 4.68 -6.53 -20.39
N LEU A 185 4.96 -7.62 -19.69
CA LEU A 185 6.32 -8.16 -19.53
C LEU A 185 6.32 -9.62 -20.03
N ARG A 186 7.21 -9.92 -20.96
CA ARG A 186 7.45 -11.28 -21.45
C ARG A 186 8.94 -11.62 -21.31
N ASN A 187 9.25 -12.72 -20.62
CA ASN A 187 10.61 -13.24 -20.48
C ASN A 187 10.65 -14.69 -20.95
N GLU A 188 11.42 -14.94 -22.00
CA GLU A 188 11.49 -16.25 -22.65
C GLU A 188 12.40 -17.22 -21.88
N ALA A 189 12.29 -18.50 -22.20
CA ALA A 189 13.09 -19.56 -21.58
C ALA A 189 14.60 -19.31 -21.74
N GLY A 190 15.33 -19.44 -20.64
CA GLY A 190 16.78 -19.20 -20.59
C GLY A 190 17.21 -17.73 -20.55
N ALA A 191 16.28 -16.79 -20.61
CA ALA A 191 16.55 -15.37 -20.44
C ALA A 191 16.33 -14.91 -18.99
N THR A 192 16.95 -13.78 -18.60
CA THR A 192 16.82 -13.18 -17.27
C THR A 192 16.31 -11.75 -17.40
N LEU A 193 15.18 -11.44 -16.75
CA LEU A 193 14.60 -10.10 -16.71
C LEU A 193 14.55 -9.58 -15.27
N ASN A 194 15.22 -8.45 -15.01
CA ASN A 194 15.22 -7.79 -13.71
C ASN A 194 14.60 -6.40 -13.84
N ILE A 195 13.57 -6.13 -13.08
CA ILE A 195 12.98 -4.79 -12.95
C ILE A 195 13.31 -4.24 -11.57
N ILE A 196 13.92 -3.08 -11.52
CA ILE A 196 14.27 -2.35 -10.29
C ILE A 196 13.57 -0.99 -10.34
N GLY A 197 12.39 -0.93 -9.78
CA GLY A 197 11.50 0.24 -9.80
C GLY A 197 10.04 -0.17 -9.76
N ASP A 198 9.17 0.81 -9.65
CA ASP A 198 7.73 0.60 -9.61
C ASP A 198 7.17 0.27 -11.00
N VAL A 199 6.22 -0.64 -11.06
CA VAL A 199 5.56 -1.05 -12.30
C VAL A 199 4.06 -0.78 -12.19
N SER A 200 3.54 0.02 -13.11
CA SER A 200 2.10 0.29 -13.22
C SER A 200 1.62 -0.17 -14.60
N ILE A 201 0.68 -1.11 -14.62
CA ILE A 201 0.14 -1.70 -15.84
C ILE A 201 -1.35 -1.41 -15.89
N SER A 202 -1.80 -0.81 -16.98
CA SER A 202 -3.19 -0.49 -17.25
C SER A 202 -3.56 -0.86 -18.69
N SER A 203 -4.85 -0.92 -18.96
CA SER A 203 -5.34 -1.13 -20.31
C SER A 203 -6.33 -0.03 -20.74
N ASP A 204 -6.51 0.15 -22.05
CA ASP A 204 -7.56 1.01 -22.58
C ASP A 204 -8.91 0.30 -22.43
N THR A 205 -9.71 0.82 -21.50
CA THR A 205 -11.00 0.25 -21.10
C THR A 205 -12.19 0.79 -21.89
N THR A 206 -11.96 1.78 -22.76
CA THR A 206 -13.05 2.46 -23.49
C THR A 206 -13.78 1.58 -24.49
N SER A 207 -13.29 0.39 -24.78
CA SER A 207 -13.80 -0.46 -25.86
C SER A 207 -14.74 -1.59 -25.43
N GLY A 208 -15.02 -1.75 -24.13
CA GLY A 208 -15.89 -2.84 -23.63
C GLY A 208 -15.34 -4.26 -23.84
N ASN A 209 -14.11 -4.41 -24.33
CA ASN A 209 -13.48 -5.71 -24.51
C ASN A 209 -12.78 -6.15 -23.22
N VAL A 210 -13.02 -7.38 -22.82
CA VAL A 210 -12.34 -8.02 -21.69
C VAL A 210 -10.95 -8.47 -22.17
N PHE A 211 -9.91 -8.11 -21.40
CA PHE A 211 -8.56 -8.63 -21.63
C PHE A 211 -8.55 -10.15 -21.42
N THR A 212 -7.97 -10.87 -22.36
CA THR A 212 -7.80 -12.33 -22.29
C THR A 212 -6.34 -12.66 -22.55
N GLY A 213 -5.65 -13.25 -21.58
CA GLY A 213 -4.23 -13.57 -21.71
C GLY A 213 -3.50 -13.45 -20.37
N SER A 214 -2.20 -13.23 -20.44
CA SER A 214 -1.37 -13.04 -19.25
C SER A 214 -0.67 -11.69 -19.32
N VAL A 215 -0.72 -10.93 -18.24
CA VAL A 215 -0.10 -9.59 -18.18
C VAL A 215 1.41 -9.68 -18.02
N ILE A 216 1.85 -10.58 -17.15
CA ILE A 216 3.25 -10.91 -16.91
C ILE A 216 3.45 -12.37 -17.26
N GLU A 217 4.27 -12.65 -18.25
CA GLU A 217 4.60 -13.99 -18.70
C GLU A 217 6.08 -14.29 -18.48
N ASN A 218 6.38 -15.31 -17.70
CA ASN A 218 7.74 -15.72 -17.43
C ASN A 218 7.98 -17.20 -17.76
N GLU A 219 8.95 -17.46 -18.63
CA GLU A 219 9.48 -18.79 -18.92
C GLU A 219 10.97 -18.94 -18.54
N GLY A 220 11.63 -17.84 -18.23
CA GLY A 220 13.02 -17.78 -17.75
C GLY A 220 13.15 -17.39 -16.30
N ASN A 221 14.12 -16.54 -15.97
CA ASN A 221 14.30 -15.96 -14.64
C ASN A 221 13.78 -14.54 -14.63
N MET A 222 12.80 -14.22 -13.80
CA MET A 222 12.28 -12.87 -13.68
C MET A 222 12.23 -12.40 -12.22
N THR A 223 12.75 -11.20 -11.97
CA THR A 223 12.71 -10.56 -10.66
C THR A 223 12.13 -9.15 -10.80
N ILE A 224 11.11 -8.84 -9.99
CA ILE A 224 10.54 -7.50 -9.89
C ILE A 224 10.70 -7.02 -8.45
N ASN A 225 11.49 -5.94 -8.28
CA ASN A 225 11.72 -5.27 -7.00
C ASN A 225 11.15 -3.85 -7.06
N GLY A 226 9.93 -3.68 -6.56
CA GLY A 226 9.23 -2.41 -6.56
C GLY A 226 7.74 -2.60 -6.35
N LYS A 227 7.01 -1.48 -6.32
CA LYS A 227 5.54 -1.48 -6.30
C LYS A 227 5.01 -2.02 -7.63
N VAL A 228 4.02 -2.90 -7.58
CA VAL A 228 3.30 -3.32 -8.79
C VAL A 228 1.82 -2.95 -8.65
N VAL A 229 1.32 -2.24 -9.64
CA VAL A 229 -0.11 -1.99 -9.83
C VAL A 229 -0.48 -2.63 -11.15
N CYS A 230 -1.26 -3.71 -11.10
CA CYS A 230 -1.82 -4.38 -12.27
C CYS A 230 -3.34 -4.27 -12.18
N SER A 231 -3.93 -3.40 -13.00
CA SER A 231 -5.37 -3.22 -13.07
C SER A 231 -5.79 -3.08 -14.54
N LEU A 232 -6.33 -4.14 -15.09
CA LEU A 232 -6.76 -4.19 -16.49
C LEU A 232 -8.28 -4.10 -16.64
N GLN A 233 -9.01 -4.02 -15.53
CA GLN A 233 -10.45 -3.87 -15.60
C GLN A 233 -10.84 -2.41 -15.85
N PRO A 234 -11.87 -2.16 -16.67
CA PRO A 234 -12.47 -0.85 -16.80
C PRO A 234 -12.98 -0.37 -15.44
N ASP A 235 -13.04 0.96 -15.25
CA ASP A 235 -13.60 1.63 -14.07
C ASP A 235 -15.08 1.25 -13.77
N TYR A 236 -15.58 0.21 -14.36
CA TYR A 236 -16.89 -0.37 -14.12
C TYR A 236 -16.85 -1.34 -12.94
N PHE A 237 -16.56 -0.82 -11.79
CA PHE A 237 -17.09 -1.43 -10.58
C PHE A 237 -18.56 -0.99 -10.42
N SER A 238 -19.40 -1.42 -11.31
CA SER A 238 -20.83 -1.41 -11.03
C SER A 238 -21.09 -2.61 -10.11
N ALA A 239 -21.94 -2.38 -9.11
CA ALA A 239 -22.38 -3.41 -8.15
C ALA A 239 -22.91 -4.70 -8.83
N ASP A 240 -23.18 -4.65 -10.12
CA ASP A 240 -23.84 -5.70 -10.87
C ASP A 240 -22.90 -6.57 -11.73
N THR A 241 -21.59 -6.27 -11.80
CA THR A 241 -20.66 -7.11 -12.56
C THR A 241 -19.81 -7.95 -11.61
N PRO A 242 -20.07 -9.27 -11.50
CA PRO A 242 -19.19 -10.15 -10.74
C PRO A 242 -17.79 -10.12 -11.36
N TYR A 243 -16.77 -10.30 -10.51
CA TYR A 243 -15.39 -10.51 -10.97
C TYR A 243 -15.38 -11.55 -12.10
N VAL A 244 -15.06 -11.09 -13.29
CA VAL A 244 -14.91 -12.00 -14.43
C VAL A 244 -13.45 -12.43 -14.44
N ALA A 245 -13.16 -13.58 -13.81
CA ALA A 245 -11.89 -14.28 -13.95
C ALA A 245 -11.70 -14.60 -15.46
N GLY A 246 -10.94 -13.76 -16.16
CA GLY A 246 -10.76 -13.90 -17.60
C GLY A 246 -9.30 -13.81 -18.04
N TYR A 247 -8.39 -13.37 -17.15
CA TYR A 247 -6.98 -13.21 -17.49
C TYR A 247 -6.06 -13.55 -16.32
N ASN A 248 -4.82 -13.90 -16.64
CA ASN A 248 -3.79 -14.09 -15.66
C ASN A 248 -3.01 -12.78 -15.47
N ALA A 249 -2.94 -12.27 -14.24
CA ALA A 249 -2.02 -11.19 -13.92
C ALA A 249 -0.57 -11.67 -14.06
N ILE A 250 -0.31 -12.92 -13.64
CA ILE A 250 1.00 -13.55 -13.72
C ILE A 250 0.82 -14.98 -14.25
N SER A 251 1.61 -15.36 -15.26
CA SER A 251 1.77 -16.73 -15.73
C SER A 251 3.24 -17.11 -15.68
N ASN A 252 3.58 -18.07 -14.82
CA ASN A 252 4.97 -18.44 -14.55
C ASN A 252 5.27 -19.89 -14.87
N LYS A 253 6.20 -20.10 -15.81
CA LYS A 253 6.79 -21.40 -16.20
C LYS A 253 8.26 -21.53 -15.86
N GLY A 254 8.89 -20.45 -15.35
CA GLY A 254 10.28 -20.40 -14.97
C GLY A 254 10.47 -19.99 -13.51
N ASP A 255 11.55 -19.29 -13.21
CA ASP A 255 11.83 -18.75 -11.89
C ASP A 255 11.30 -17.32 -11.78
N PHE A 256 10.32 -17.09 -10.94
CA PHE A 256 9.71 -15.78 -10.73
C PHE A 256 9.83 -15.34 -9.28
N THR A 257 10.42 -14.17 -9.08
CA THR A 257 10.50 -13.54 -7.74
C THR A 257 9.90 -12.14 -7.78
N PHE A 258 8.96 -11.91 -6.90
CA PHE A 258 8.28 -10.65 -6.76
C PHE A 258 8.34 -10.16 -5.31
N ASN A 259 9.02 -9.03 -5.10
CA ASN A 259 9.16 -8.39 -3.80
C ASN A 259 8.51 -7.01 -3.85
N ALA A 260 7.31 -6.91 -3.31
CA ALA A 260 6.55 -5.67 -3.32
C ALA A 260 6.51 -4.99 -1.94
N ARG A 261 6.53 -3.67 -1.97
CA ARG A 261 6.21 -2.84 -0.79
C ARG A 261 4.77 -2.37 -0.79
N GLU A 262 4.22 -2.09 -1.96
CA GLU A 262 2.82 -1.72 -2.16
C GLU A 262 2.36 -2.36 -3.46
N THR A 263 1.28 -3.14 -3.43
CA THR A 263 0.87 -3.91 -4.60
C THR A 263 -0.63 -3.97 -4.72
N TYR A 264 -1.11 -3.81 -5.93
CA TYR A 264 -2.47 -4.07 -6.33
C TYR A 264 -2.42 -4.99 -7.54
N ILE A 265 -2.86 -6.23 -7.38
CA ILE A 265 -2.93 -7.22 -8.45
C ILE A 265 -4.40 -7.64 -8.61
N ASP A 266 -4.94 -7.40 -9.80
CA ASP A 266 -6.23 -7.87 -10.24
C ASP A 266 -5.99 -8.85 -11.39
N GLY A 267 -6.51 -10.08 -11.26
CA GLY A 267 -6.27 -11.19 -12.19
C GLY A 267 -5.60 -12.39 -11.55
N ASP A 268 -5.70 -13.54 -12.18
CA ASP A 268 -5.23 -14.82 -11.64
C ASP A 268 -3.69 -14.93 -11.67
N ILE A 269 -3.17 -15.75 -10.78
CA ILE A 269 -1.77 -16.20 -10.80
C ILE A 269 -1.76 -17.65 -11.25
N GLU A 270 -1.14 -17.92 -12.39
CA GLU A 270 -0.96 -19.25 -12.94
C GLU A 270 0.49 -19.71 -12.74
N HIS A 271 0.65 -20.81 -12.02
CA HIS A 271 1.92 -21.46 -11.76
C HIS A 271 1.94 -22.80 -12.52
N PHE A 272 3.02 -23.07 -13.23
CA PHE A 272 3.18 -24.31 -13.98
C PHE A 272 4.11 -25.26 -13.23
N SER A 273 3.83 -26.55 -13.31
CA SER A 273 4.64 -27.58 -12.68
C SER A 273 6.12 -27.48 -13.07
N GLY A 274 6.99 -27.51 -12.08
CA GLY A 274 8.43 -27.33 -12.21
C GLY A 274 8.93 -25.89 -12.25
N ALA A 275 8.05 -24.91 -12.24
CA ALA A 275 8.40 -23.51 -12.05
C ALA A 275 8.75 -23.22 -10.58
N GLN A 276 9.42 -22.10 -10.33
CA GLN A 276 9.62 -21.53 -8.99
C GLN A 276 8.89 -20.20 -8.92
N THR A 277 7.99 -20.04 -7.97
CA THR A 277 7.24 -18.79 -7.80
C THR A 277 7.37 -18.29 -6.37
N ASN A 278 7.96 -17.12 -6.20
CA ASN A 278 8.13 -16.46 -4.92
C ASN A 278 7.46 -15.09 -4.95
N ILE A 279 6.36 -14.92 -4.25
CA ILE A 279 5.60 -13.68 -4.19
C ILE A 279 5.60 -13.18 -2.75
N ASN A 280 6.14 -11.99 -2.54
CA ASN A 280 6.17 -11.36 -1.23
C ASN A 280 5.41 -10.03 -1.30
N LEU A 281 4.20 -10.02 -0.76
CA LEU A 281 3.36 -8.84 -0.63
C LEU A 281 3.46 -8.34 0.81
N SER A 282 4.14 -7.24 1.03
CA SER A 282 4.33 -6.68 2.36
C SER A 282 4.00 -5.19 2.37
N HIS A 283 3.47 -4.73 3.49
CA HIS A 283 3.34 -3.32 3.82
C HIS A 283 2.48 -2.50 2.86
N VAL A 284 1.25 -2.89 2.71
CA VAL A 284 0.35 -2.21 1.81
C VAL A 284 -0.68 -1.45 2.60
N LEU A 285 -0.73 -0.14 2.42
CA LEU A 285 -1.82 0.67 2.96
C LEU A 285 -3.18 0.26 2.41
N GLU A 286 -3.20 -0.37 1.22
CA GLU A 286 -4.37 -0.92 0.53
C GLU A 286 -3.92 -1.96 -0.50
N GLY A 287 -3.04 -2.90 -0.15
CA GLY A 287 -2.60 -3.91 -1.09
C GLY A 287 -3.53 -5.07 -1.15
N ALA A 288 -3.94 -5.33 -2.34
CA ALA A 288 -4.85 -6.40 -2.58
C ALA A 288 -4.33 -7.28 -3.72
N PHE A 289 -4.43 -8.55 -3.49
CA PHE A 289 -4.48 -9.52 -4.57
C PHE A 289 -5.94 -9.97 -4.76
N TRP A 290 -6.45 -9.81 -5.97
CA TRP A 290 -7.79 -10.19 -6.39
C TRP A 290 -7.67 -11.18 -7.52
N GLY A 291 -7.81 -12.44 -7.24
CA GLY A 291 -7.66 -13.47 -8.25
C GLY A 291 -7.49 -14.85 -7.66
N ALA A 292 -7.60 -15.86 -8.53
CA ALA A 292 -7.34 -17.24 -8.19
C ALA A 292 -5.85 -17.57 -8.33
N ILE A 293 -5.38 -18.54 -7.55
CA ILE A 293 -4.08 -19.18 -7.73
C ILE A 293 -4.31 -20.53 -8.38
N LYS A 294 -3.71 -20.75 -9.55
CA LYS A 294 -3.87 -21.94 -10.37
C LYS A 294 -2.57 -22.72 -10.46
N GLY A 295 -2.67 -24.05 -10.38
CA GLY A 295 -1.56 -24.96 -10.61
C GLY A 295 -0.44 -24.89 -9.59
N SER A 296 -0.65 -24.31 -8.40
CA SER A 296 0.38 -24.22 -7.39
C SER A 296 0.83 -25.62 -6.91
N ASP A 297 2.14 -25.75 -6.66
CA ASP A 297 2.78 -26.92 -6.13
C ASP A 297 3.78 -26.54 -5.02
N GLU A 298 4.62 -27.48 -4.59
CA GLU A 298 5.60 -27.25 -3.51
C GLU A 298 6.63 -26.15 -3.78
N ASN A 299 6.75 -25.71 -5.02
CA ASN A 299 7.65 -24.64 -5.47
C ASN A 299 6.95 -23.27 -5.54
N PHE A 300 5.68 -23.21 -5.19
CA PHE A 300 4.93 -21.97 -5.08
C PHE A 300 4.99 -21.43 -3.66
N HIS A 301 5.45 -20.21 -3.49
CA HIS A 301 5.54 -19.55 -2.20
C HIS A 301 4.95 -18.15 -2.29
N MET A 302 3.96 -17.87 -1.46
CA MET A 302 3.36 -16.56 -1.33
C MET A 302 3.37 -16.10 0.12
N THR A 303 3.87 -14.90 0.38
CA THR A 303 3.82 -14.28 1.71
C THR A 303 2.94 -13.06 1.67
N LEU A 304 1.93 -13.02 2.55
CA LEU A 304 1.12 -11.84 2.82
C LEU A 304 1.59 -11.23 4.13
N GLY A 305 2.23 -10.08 4.06
CA GLY A 305 2.71 -9.32 5.21
C GLY A 305 1.61 -8.47 5.85
N GLU A 306 2.00 -7.62 6.79
CA GLU A 306 1.08 -6.70 7.49
C GLU A 306 0.34 -5.83 6.47
N ASN A 307 -0.98 -5.70 6.64
CA ASN A 307 -1.91 -4.94 5.79
C ASN A 307 -2.08 -5.48 4.35
N ALA A 308 -1.48 -6.62 4.02
CA ALA A 308 -1.77 -7.26 2.75
C ALA A 308 -3.01 -8.16 2.87
N PHE A 309 -3.83 -8.20 1.84
CA PHE A 309 -4.93 -9.14 1.79
C PHE A 309 -5.07 -9.82 0.42
N TRP A 310 -5.58 -11.01 0.45
CA TRP A 310 -5.97 -11.76 -0.72
C TRP A 310 -7.48 -12.01 -0.69
N SER A 311 -8.17 -11.55 -1.73
CA SER A 311 -9.58 -11.85 -1.97
C SER A 311 -9.69 -12.95 -3.01
N ILE A 312 -10.18 -14.09 -2.59
CA ILE A 312 -10.35 -15.26 -3.45
C ILE A 312 -11.69 -15.14 -4.17
N PRO A 313 -11.70 -15.11 -5.52
CA PRO A 313 -12.95 -15.13 -6.27
C PRO A 313 -13.66 -16.48 -6.11
N ALA A 314 -14.97 -16.51 -6.33
CA ALA A 314 -15.70 -17.76 -6.44
C ALA A 314 -15.04 -18.65 -7.50
N ASN A 315 -14.94 -19.96 -7.24
CA ASN A 315 -14.35 -20.99 -8.10
C ASN A 315 -12.82 -21.17 -7.98
N GLN A 316 -12.20 -20.86 -6.84
CA GLN A 316 -10.87 -21.36 -6.54
C GLN A 316 -10.95 -22.89 -6.33
N THR A 317 -10.53 -23.67 -7.31
CA THR A 317 -10.60 -25.15 -7.27
C THR A 317 -9.27 -25.80 -6.95
N ASP A 318 -8.16 -25.10 -7.21
CA ASP A 318 -6.83 -25.66 -7.02
C ASP A 318 -6.40 -25.57 -5.55
N VAL A 319 -5.59 -26.53 -5.14
CA VAL A 319 -4.92 -26.51 -3.82
C VAL A 319 -3.87 -25.39 -3.86
N VAL A 320 -3.85 -24.53 -2.85
CA VAL A 320 -2.85 -23.47 -2.71
C VAL A 320 -1.74 -23.95 -1.79
N TYR A 321 -0.55 -24.10 -2.34
CA TYR A 321 0.65 -24.47 -1.61
C TYR A 321 1.40 -23.24 -1.09
N GLY A 322 2.20 -23.42 -0.04
CA GLY A 322 3.24 -22.50 0.38
C GLY A 322 2.76 -21.09 0.77
N LEU A 323 1.50 -20.94 1.20
CA LEU A 323 0.98 -19.66 1.69
C LEU A 323 1.48 -19.38 3.11
N LYS A 324 2.10 -18.22 3.28
CA LYS A 324 2.52 -17.69 4.57
C LYS A 324 1.81 -16.39 4.87
N LEU A 325 1.04 -16.36 5.94
CA LEU A 325 0.40 -15.16 6.44
C LEU A 325 1.26 -14.57 7.56
N ASN A 326 1.86 -13.44 7.33
CA ASN A 326 2.70 -12.71 8.29
C ASN A 326 2.05 -11.37 8.65
N GLY A 327 0.84 -11.43 9.17
CA GLY A 327 -0.04 -10.29 9.43
C GLY A 327 -1.03 -10.03 8.29
N GLY A 328 -1.02 -10.86 7.27
CA GLY A 328 -1.91 -10.75 6.11
C GLY A 328 -3.27 -11.42 6.33
N LEU A 329 -4.23 -11.05 5.50
CA LEU A 329 -5.61 -11.49 5.54
C LEU A 329 -5.98 -12.24 4.28
N VAL A 330 -6.79 -13.30 4.42
CA VAL A 330 -7.39 -14.01 3.28
C VAL A 330 -8.90 -13.94 3.41
N TYR A 331 -9.56 -13.49 2.37
CA TYR A 331 -11.01 -13.51 2.26
C TYR A 331 -11.44 -14.62 1.30
N VAL A 332 -12.11 -15.62 1.84
CA VAL A 332 -12.74 -16.65 1.04
C VAL A 332 -14.09 -16.11 0.57
N ASN A 333 -14.28 -16.11 -0.76
CA ASN A 333 -15.55 -15.72 -1.36
C ASN A 333 -16.07 -14.34 -0.94
N THR A 334 -15.25 -13.32 -1.05
CA THR A 334 -15.67 -11.95 -0.75
C THR A 334 -16.66 -11.46 -1.80
N PRO A 335 -17.81 -10.93 -1.41
CA PRO A 335 -18.63 -10.14 -2.32
C PRO A 335 -17.82 -8.92 -2.77
N ASN A 336 -18.08 -8.44 -3.98
CA ASN A 336 -17.39 -7.30 -4.57
C ASN A 336 -17.04 -6.22 -3.53
N TYR A 337 -15.76 -5.89 -3.39
CA TYR A 337 -15.21 -4.92 -2.41
C TYR A 337 -15.94 -3.57 -2.39
N TYR A 338 -16.73 -3.27 -3.41
CA TYR A 338 -17.46 -2.01 -3.56
C TYR A 338 -18.85 -2.01 -2.93
N ASP A 339 -19.38 -3.16 -2.55
CA ASP A 339 -20.71 -3.29 -1.92
C ASP A 339 -20.70 -3.25 -0.39
N TYR A 340 -19.62 -2.76 0.22
CA TYR A 340 -19.56 -2.55 1.67
C TYR A 340 -20.59 -1.55 2.22
N GLY A 341 -21.46 -1.03 1.39
CA GLY A 341 -22.50 -0.09 1.77
C GLY A 341 -23.93 -0.51 1.45
N SER A 342 -24.15 -1.57 0.67
CA SER A 342 -25.48 -2.13 0.45
C SER A 342 -25.61 -3.45 1.18
N SER A 343 -26.53 -3.49 2.12
CA SER A 343 -26.84 -4.66 2.97
C SER A 343 -27.35 -5.89 2.21
N ASP A 344 -27.52 -5.80 0.88
CA ASP A 344 -28.42 -6.70 0.17
C ASP A 344 -27.72 -7.66 -0.81
N VAL A 345 -26.43 -7.55 -1.10
CA VAL A 345 -25.77 -8.45 -2.02
C VAL A 345 -24.81 -9.39 -1.29
N TRP A 346 -25.37 -10.48 -0.82
CA TRP A 346 -24.59 -11.63 -0.37
C TRP A 346 -24.25 -12.51 -1.54
N ASN A 347 -22.95 -12.83 -1.69
CA ASN A 347 -22.56 -13.89 -2.60
C ASN A 347 -22.96 -15.25 -1.97
N THR A 348 -24.01 -15.86 -2.49
CA THR A 348 -24.51 -17.17 -2.03
C THR A 348 -23.74 -18.33 -2.65
N ASN A 349 -22.73 -18.07 -3.49
CA ASN A 349 -21.88 -19.10 -4.07
C ASN A 349 -20.73 -19.42 -3.11
N PHE A 350 -21.05 -20.13 -2.03
CA PHE A 350 -20.04 -20.58 -1.09
C PHE A 350 -19.04 -21.52 -1.77
N GLN A 351 -17.77 -21.43 -1.33
CA GLN A 351 -16.71 -22.24 -1.93
C GLN A 351 -15.86 -22.97 -0.89
N THR A 352 -15.16 -24.00 -1.35
CA THR A 352 -14.17 -24.71 -0.58
C THR A 352 -12.79 -24.38 -1.10
N VAL A 353 -11.90 -23.91 -0.23
CA VAL A 353 -10.50 -23.61 -0.56
C VAL A 353 -9.56 -24.49 0.24
N THR A 354 -8.62 -25.13 -0.44
CA THR A 354 -7.62 -26.00 0.22
C THR A 354 -6.26 -25.32 0.28
N PHE A 355 -5.70 -25.22 1.47
CA PHE A 355 -4.33 -24.76 1.71
C PHE A 355 -3.45 -25.92 2.15
N ALA A 356 -2.36 -26.15 1.41
CA ALA A 356 -1.32 -27.08 1.79
C ALA A 356 -0.12 -26.34 2.37
N ASN A 357 0.33 -26.77 3.55
CA ASN A 357 1.48 -26.15 4.25
C ASN A 357 1.27 -24.68 4.61
N LEU A 358 0.08 -24.31 5.09
CA LEU A 358 -0.24 -22.97 5.55
C LEU A 358 0.60 -22.59 6.78
N GLN A 359 1.19 -21.39 6.76
CA GLN A 359 1.86 -20.79 7.91
C GLN A 359 1.17 -19.49 8.30
N THR A 360 0.94 -19.29 9.59
CA THR A 360 0.28 -18.09 10.13
C THR A 360 1.02 -17.52 11.32
N ASN A 361 0.76 -16.28 11.66
CA ASN A 361 1.11 -15.71 12.96
C ASN A 361 -0.16 -15.14 13.64
N GLU A 362 0.00 -14.64 14.84
CA GLU A 362 -1.10 -14.11 15.67
C GLU A 362 -1.87 -12.91 15.07
N LYS A 363 -1.30 -12.26 14.04
CA LYS A 363 -1.85 -11.08 13.37
C LYS A 363 -2.56 -11.41 12.06
N SER A 364 -2.54 -12.67 11.69
CA SER A 364 -3.04 -13.16 10.40
C SER A 364 -4.41 -13.77 10.55
N ALA A 365 -5.28 -13.63 9.54
CA ALA A 365 -6.57 -14.30 9.59
C ALA A 365 -7.06 -14.76 8.22
N ILE A 366 -7.94 -15.77 8.28
CA ILE A 366 -8.76 -16.20 7.16
C ILE A 366 -10.23 -15.91 7.48
N CYS A 367 -10.95 -15.43 6.50
CA CYS A 367 -12.31 -14.97 6.64
C CYS A 367 -13.23 -15.73 5.71
N VAL A 368 -14.29 -16.27 6.28
CA VAL A 368 -15.28 -17.10 5.62
C VAL A 368 -16.67 -16.49 5.72
N SER A 369 -17.50 -16.75 4.73
CA SER A 369 -18.92 -16.39 4.72
C SER A 369 -19.77 -17.61 5.00
N THR A 370 -20.86 -17.46 5.75
CA THR A 370 -21.78 -18.53 6.10
C THR A 370 -23.24 -18.08 5.97
N ASP A 371 -24.13 -19.03 5.78
CA ASP A 371 -25.58 -18.90 5.91
C ASP A 371 -26.02 -20.00 6.90
N LEU A 372 -25.94 -19.67 8.17
CA LEU A 372 -26.13 -20.66 9.24
C LEU A 372 -27.55 -21.21 9.28
N LEU A 373 -28.57 -20.42 8.91
CA LEU A 373 -29.94 -20.91 8.82
C LEU A 373 -30.13 -22.01 7.79
N ASN A 374 -29.34 -22.00 6.74
CA ASN A 374 -29.39 -22.99 5.67
C ASN A 374 -28.28 -24.05 5.78
N ASP A 375 -27.48 -24.03 6.85
CA ASP A 375 -26.35 -24.94 7.11
C ASP A 375 -25.33 -24.99 5.97
N VAL A 376 -25.07 -23.85 5.32
CA VAL A 376 -24.11 -23.72 4.21
C VAL A 376 -23.13 -22.60 4.45
N GLY A 377 -21.92 -22.72 3.90
CA GLY A 377 -20.90 -21.70 4.03
C GLY A 377 -19.60 -22.06 3.31
N ASP A 378 -18.69 -21.12 3.31
CA ASP A 378 -17.33 -21.34 2.84
C ASP A 378 -16.60 -22.32 3.76
N LYS A 379 -15.75 -23.15 3.14
CA LYS A 379 -14.95 -24.14 3.88
C LYS A 379 -13.47 -24.00 3.54
N VAL A 380 -12.65 -23.94 4.57
CA VAL A 380 -11.19 -23.99 4.47
C VAL A 380 -10.73 -25.40 4.78
N ILE A 381 -9.98 -26.01 3.87
CA ILE A 381 -9.32 -27.32 4.12
C ILE A 381 -7.84 -27.08 4.33
N LEU A 382 -7.30 -27.60 5.43
CA LEU A 382 -5.88 -27.53 5.77
C LEU A 382 -5.25 -28.91 5.63
N THR A 383 -4.21 -29.00 4.80
CA THR A 383 -3.47 -30.23 4.55
C THR A 383 -1.96 -30.04 4.78
N GLY A 384 -1.23 -31.12 4.98
CA GLY A 384 0.21 -31.07 5.20
C GLY A 384 0.60 -30.40 6.52
N ILE A 385 1.42 -29.37 6.48
CA ILE A 385 1.79 -28.60 7.67
C ILE A 385 0.64 -27.64 8.00
N VAL A 386 0.06 -27.84 9.19
CA VAL A 386 -1.07 -27.06 9.70
C VAL A 386 -0.55 -26.08 10.75
N PRO A 387 -0.96 -24.81 10.74
CA PRO A 387 -0.53 -23.85 11.75
C PRO A 387 -1.05 -24.24 13.14
N ALA A 388 -0.25 -23.98 14.17
CA ALA A 388 -0.66 -24.25 15.55
C ALA A 388 -1.86 -23.38 15.97
N GLU A 389 -1.94 -22.15 15.46
CA GLU A 389 -3.05 -21.21 15.70
C GLU A 389 -3.49 -20.58 14.37
N LEU A 390 -4.78 -20.35 14.22
CA LEU A 390 -5.38 -19.65 13.08
C LEU A 390 -6.47 -18.69 13.58
N GLN A 391 -6.35 -17.43 13.22
CA GLN A 391 -7.44 -16.48 13.39
C GLN A 391 -8.49 -16.72 12.30
N LEU A 392 -9.74 -16.91 12.70
CA LEU A 392 -10.87 -17.12 11.81
C LEU A 392 -11.88 -16.00 11.95
N GLY A 393 -12.13 -15.26 10.85
CA GLY A 393 -13.23 -14.33 10.74
C GLY A 393 -14.45 -15.04 10.14
N ILE A 394 -15.63 -14.84 10.72
CA ILE A 394 -16.87 -15.38 10.20
C ILE A 394 -17.85 -14.26 9.91
N LYS A 395 -18.38 -14.22 8.68
CA LYS A 395 -19.47 -13.36 8.28
C LYS A 395 -20.68 -14.23 7.98
N ASN A 396 -21.76 -14.07 8.77
CA ASN A 396 -22.98 -14.83 8.59
C ASN A 396 -24.08 -14.01 7.93
N LYS A 397 -24.82 -14.60 6.99
CA LYS A 397 -25.80 -13.91 6.15
C LYS A 397 -26.96 -13.30 6.98
N ASP A 398 -27.38 -13.99 8.02
CA ASP A 398 -28.55 -13.58 8.80
C ASP A 398 -28.25 -12.53 9.86
N ASP A 399 -27.01 -12.08 9.96
CA ASP A 399 -26.61 -11.01 10.89
C ASP A 399 -27.03 -9.61 10.41
N ASN A 400 -27.75 -9.50 9.30
CA ASN A 400 -28.33 -8.27 8.79
C ASN A 400 -29.62 -7.90 9.55
N GLY A 401 -29.45 -7.36 10.76
CA GLY A 401 -30.56 -6.79 11.54
C GLY A 401 -31.45 -7.81 12.27
N GLY A 402 -31.09 -9.09 12.27
CA GLY A 402 -31.78 -10.15 12.99
C GLY A 402 -31.16 -10.46 14.36
N VAL A 403 -31.88 -11.18 15.19
CA VAL A 403 -31.33 -11.75 16.42
C VAL A 403 -30.33 -12.84 16.03
N PRO A 404 -29.07 -12.80 16.50
CA PRO A 404 -28.08 -13.79 16.16
C PRO A 404 -28.55 -15.22 16.53
N ILE A 405 -28.30 -16.16 15.60
CA ILE A 405 -28.64 -17.56 15.80
C ILE A 405 -27.82 -18.12 16.96
N LYS A 406 -28.50 -18.74 17.91
CA LYS A 406 -27.83 -19.33 19.07
C LYS A 406 -27.43 -20.78 18.79
N GLU A 407 -26.41 -21.25 19.50
CA GLU A 407 -26.00 -22.66 19.46
C GLU A 407 -27.15 -23.64 19.70
N THR A 408 -28.13 -23.27 20.53
CA THR A 408 -29.28 -24.09 20.87
C THR A 408 -30.27 -24.29 19.72
N ASP A 409 -30.15 -23.58 18.65
CA ASP A 409 -31.09 -23.64 17.51
C ASP A 409 -30.77 -24.81 16.56
N GLY A 410 -29.63 -25.51 16.79
CA GLY A 410 -29.30 -26.79 16.16
C GLY A 410 -28.67 -26.70 14.77
N HIS A 411 -28.32 -25.49 14.32
CA HIS A 411 -27.64 -25.27 13.06
C HIS A 411 -26.14 -25.53 13.15
N SER A 412 -25.50 -25.88 12.01
CA SER A 412 -24.07 -26.19 11.97
C SER A 412 -23.48 -26.04 10.57
N VAL A 413 -22.39 -25.29 10.45
CA VAL A 413 -21.63 -25.15 9.20
C VAL A 413 -20.16 -25.47 9.44
N THR A 414 -19.61 -26.46 8.72
CA THR A 414 -18.18 -26.75 8.77
C THR A 414 -17.39 -25.65 8.06
N VAL A 415 -16.67 -24.84 8.83
CA VAL A 415 -15.89 -23.70 8.30
C VAL A 415 -14.41 -24.01 8.11
N VAL A 416 -13.87 -24.95 8.88
CA VAL A 416 -12.49 -25.45 8.73
C VAL A 416 -12.47 -26.96 8.83
N HIS A 417 -11.74 -27.61 7.91
CA HIS A 417 -11.41 -29.02 7.95
C HIS A 417 -9.90 -29.20 8.00
N VAL A 418 -9.42 -30.06 8.84
CA VAL A 418 -8.00 -30.40 8.97
C VAL A 418 -7.81 -31.88 8.67
N ASP A 419 -7.01 -32.19 7.67
CA ASP A 419 -6.70 -33.58 7.30
C ASP A 419 -5.77 -34.23 8.32
N GLY A 420 -6.00 -35.52 8.56
CA GLY A 420 -5.19 -36.36 9.43
C GLY A 420 -5.41 -36.08 10.93
N ASP A 421 -4.43 -36.41 11.75
CA ASP A 421 -4.49 -36.19 13.21
C ASP A 421 -3.99 -34.82 13.67
N ASN A 422 -3.75 -33.90 12.73
CA ASN A 422 -3.36 -32.54 13.03
C ASN A 422 -4.48 -31.79 13.75
N LYS A 423 -4.09 -30.80 14.54
CA LYS A 423 -5.01 -29.91 15.25
C LYS A 423 -4.59 -28.49 15.11
N VAL A 424 -5.57 -27.60 14.88
CA VAL A 424 -5.38 -26.15 14.88
C VAL A 424 -6.15 -25.53 16.03
N ASN A 425 -5.55 -24.58 16.72
CA ASN A 425 -6.25 -23.77 17.72
C ASN A 425 -6.91 -22.59 17.00
N LEU A 426 -8.22 -22.68 16.78
CA LEU A 426 -8.96 -21.59 16.16
C LEU A 426 -9.21 -20.46 17.16
N LYS A 427 -8.74 -19.28 16.83
CA LYS A 427 -9.07 -18.01 17.50
C LYS A 427 -10.15 -17.35 16.68
N THR A 428 -11.31 -17.15 17.25
CA THR A 428 -12.41 -16.49 16.57
C THR A 428 -12.45 -15.03 16.98
N GLY A 429 -12.35 -14.14 15.98
CA GLY A 429 -12.58 -12.72 16.13
C GLY A 429 -13.62 -12.29 15.09
N LEU A 430 -14.44 -11.32 15.43
CA LEU A 430 -15.29 -10.66 14.47
C LEU A 430 -14.40 -9.75 13.61
N MET A 431 -13.92 -10.31 12.50
CA MET A 431 -13.26 -9.50 11.48
C MET A 431 -14.31 -9.20 10.44
N PHE A 432 -14.93 -8.12 10.42
CA PHE A 432 -15.54 -7.50 9.23
C PHE A 432 -16.80 -6.71 9.44
N TYR A 433 -16.78 -5.67 8.70
CA TYR A 433 -17.74 -4.70 8.21
C TYR A 433 -19.19 -5.21 8.22
N ASN A 434 -20.04 -4.43 8.85
CA ASN A 434 -21.49 -4.55 8.84
C ASN A 434 -22.14 -5.66 9.66
N LEU A 435 -21.56 -6.06 10.80
CA LEU A 435 -22.48 -6.44 11.87
C LEU A 435 -23.14 -5.14 12.35
N GLU A 436 -24.27 -4.78 11.78
CA GLU A 436 -25.26 -4.05 12.54
C GLU A 436 -25.65 -5.02 13.65
N ILE A 437 -25.06 -4.83 14.82
CA ILE A 437 -25.51 -5.52 16.01
C ILE A 437 -26.95 -5.02 16.17
N ALA A 438 -27.89 -5.88 15.89
CA ALA A 438 -29.26 -5.64 16.29
C ALA A 438 -29.20 -5.39 17.80
N GLY A 439 -29.39 -4.15 18.18
CA GLY A 439 -29.42 -3.78 19.56
C GLY A 439 -30.50 -4.62 20.23
N GLY A 440 -30.11 -5.57 21.06
CA GLY A 440 -30.98 -6.02 22.10
C GLY A 440 -31.32 -4.83 22.98
N ASP A 441 -32.42 -4.83 23.71
CA ASP A 441 -32.94 -3.76 24.55
C ASP A 441 -31.97 -3.17 25.58
N ASP A 442 -30.72 -3.71 25.67
CA ASP A 442 -29.63 -3.31 26.54
C ASP A 442 -28.38 -2.81 25.81
N GLY A 443 -28.42 -2.74 24.49
CA GLY A 443 -27.57 -1.88 23.65
C GLY A 443 -26.15 -2.35 23.37
N LEU A 444 -25.57 -3.36 24.02
CA LEU A 444 -24.14 -3.70 23.84
C LEU A 444 -23.81 -5.14 24.23
N SER A 445 -24.29 -6.09 23.44
CA SER A 445 -23.77 -7.45 23.51
C SER A 445 -22.76 -7.71 22.39
N LEU A 446 -21.58 -8.17 22.75
CA LEU A 446 -20.59 -8.68 21.82
C LEU A 446 -20.96 -10.12 21.48
N TYR A 447 -21.21 -10.39 20.22
CA TYR A 447 -21.42 -11.75 19.77
C TYR A 447 -20.11 -12.34 19.27
N THR A 448 -19.76 -13.51 19.80
CA THR A 448 -18.58 -14.27 19.38
C THR A 448 -19.03 -15.57 18.71
N PRO A 449 -18.43 -15.97 17.58
CA PRO A 449 -18.79 -17.25 16.98
C PRO A 449 -18.40 -18.40 17.90
N ILE A 450 -19.28 -19.37 18.03
CA ILE A 450 -19.04 -20.62 18.76
C ILE A 450 -18.62 -21.67 17.75
N ILE A 451 -17.40 -22.17 17.91
CA ILE A 451 -16.84 -23.24 17.07
C ILE A 451 -16.75 -24.52 17.89
N LYS A 452 -17.30 -25.58 17.33
CA LYS A 452 -17.17 -26.97 17.90
C LYS A 452 -16.21 -27.79 17.05
N GLU A 453 -15.25 -28.42 17.72
CA GLU A 453 -14.35 -29.39 17.10
C GLU A 453 -15.00 -30.77 17.11
N GLU A 454 -14.95 -31.45 15.97
CA GLU A 454 -15.39 -32.84 15.81
C GLU A 454 -14.28 -33.66 15.16
N ALA A 455 -13.83 -34.70 15.81
CA ALA A 455 -12.85 -35.64 15.27
C ALA A 455 -13.53 -36.67 14.36
N LEU A 456 -13.09 -36.72 13.12
CA LEU A 456 -13.51 -37.76 12.17
C LEU A 456 -12.64 -39.00 12.35
N THR A 457 -13.27 -40.18 12.51
CA THR A 457 -12.53 -41.42 12.79
C THR A 457 -12.86 -42.52 11.80
N SER A 458 -11.85 -43.34 11.48
CA SER A 458 -12.01 -44.61 10.79
C SER A 458 -11.45 -45.72 11.70
N GLY A 459 -12.35 -46.40 12.40
CA GLY A 459 -11.97 -47.29 13.51
C GLY A 459 -11.34 -46.51 14.67
N ALA A 460 -10.10 -46.83 15.04
CA ALA A 460 -9.36 -46.15 16.12
C ALA A 460 -8.50 -44.96 15.60
N LEU A 461 -8.45 -44.74 14.29
CA LEU A 461 -7.60 -43.71 13.70
C LEU A 461 -8.41 -42.44 13.48
N ILE A 462 -7.85 -41.27 13.84
CA ILE A 462 -8.36 -39.95 13.48
C ILE A 462 -7.93 -39.72 12.04
N THR A 463 -8.90 -39.49 11.15
CA THR A 463 -8.69 -39.23 9.74
C THR A 463 -8.79 -37.75 9.39
N GLY A 464 -9.36 -36.95 10.28
CA GLY A 464 -9.51 -35.51 10.13
C GLY A 464 -10.20 -34.89 11.33
N ARG A 465 -10.32 -33.56 11.30
CA ARG A 465 -11.07 -32.78 12.29
C ARG A 465 -11.89 -31.72 11.59
N ASP A 466 -13.16 -31.65 11.88
CA ASP A 466 -14.06 -30.62 11.46
C ASP A 466 -14.22 -29.58 12.59
N TYR A 467 -14.21 -28.32 12.22
CA TYR A 467 -14.49 -27.19 13.08
C TYR A 467 -15.77 -26.53 12.59
N ASN A 468 -16.81 -26.68 13.37
CA ASN A 468 -18.17 -26.34 13.00
C ASN A 468 -18.59 -25.04 13.68
N PHE A 469 -18.99 -24.04 12.89
CA PHE A 469 -19.68 -22.87 13.40
C PHE A 469 -21.13 -23.25 13.72
N VAL A 470 -21.53 -23.10 14.97
CA VAL A 470 -22.83 -23.57 15.45
C VAL A 470 -23.74 -22.45 16.00
N GLY A 471 -23.29 -21.23 15.95
CA GLY A 471 -24.05 -20.09 16.43
C GLY A 471 -23.20 -19.05 17.13
N TRP A 472 -23.87 -18.09 17.71
CA TRP A 472 -23.25 -16.97 18.39
C TRP A 472 -23.44 -17.04 19.90
N GLY A 473 -22.33 -16.91 20.62
CA GLY A 473 -22.35 -16.67 22.05
C GLY A 473 -22.40 -15.17 22.34
N SER A 474 -23.26 -14.76 23.26
CA SER A 474 -23.28 -13.36 23.70
C SER A 474 -22.34 -13.13 24.87
N LYS A 475 -21.56 -12.08 24.81
CA LYS A 475 -20.76 -11.56 25.92
C LYS A 475 -21.06 -10.09 26.09
N ALA A 476 -21.20 -9.64 27.33
CA ALA A 476 -21.35 -8.21 27.59
C ALA A 476 -20.17 -7.46 26.97
N ALA A 477 -20.44 -6.45 26.18
CA ALA A 477 -19.44 -5.69 25.43
C ALA A 477 -18.63 -4.71 26.31
N GLY A 478 -18.69 -4.86 27.62
CA GLY A 478 -17.98 -3.99 28.54
C GLY A 478 -16.47 -3.99 28.30
N ASN A 479 -15.95 -2.84 27.84
CA ASN A 479 -14.54 -2.49 27.83
C ASN A 479 -13.62 -3.15 26.80
N ILE A 480 -14.02 -3.21 25.55
CA ILE A 480 -13.27 -3.99 24.56
C ILE A 480 -12.05 -3.24 24.03
N LEU A 481 -12.12 -1.94 23.85
CA LEU A 481 -11.02 -1.15 23.25
C LEU A 481 -10.60 0.06 24.07
N ASP A 482 -11.50 0.65 24.85
CA ASP A 482 -11.23 1.86 25.62
C ASP A 482 -10.06 1.70 26.60
N GLN A 483 -9.83 0.49 27.10
CA GLN A 483 -8.77 0.22 28.05
C GLN A 483 -7.44 -0.16 27.40
N GLN A 484 -7.44 -0.46 26.11
CA GLN A 484 -6.24 -0.96 25.41
C GLN A 484 -5.70 -0.03 24.33
N LEU A 485 -6.50 0.93 23.85
CA LEU A 485 -5.98 1.96 22.95
C LEU A 485 -5.30 3.05 23.77
N PRO A 486 -3.97 3.05 23.86
CA PRO A 486 -3.29 4.06 24.62
C PRO A 486 -3.55 5.44 24.03
N THR A 487 -3.91 6.39 24.88
CA THR A 487 -4.08 7.79 24.50
C THR A 487 -2.69 8.41 24.29
N ASN A 488 -2.08 8.15 23.15
CA ASN A 488 -0.74 8.65 22.83
C ASN A 488 -0.73 10.01 22.13
N GLU A 489 -1.87 10.48 21.68
CA GLU A 489 -2.01 11.71 20.90
C GLU A 489 -1.47 12.97 21.64
N PRO A 490 -1.73 13.18 22.95
CA PRO A 490 -1.13 14.32 23.67
C PRO A 490 0.39 14.29 23.69
N TYR A 491 1.01 13.12 23.81
CA TYR A 491 2.46 12.97 23.84
C TYR A 491 3.08 13.19 22.47
N ILE A 492 2.44 12.68 21.40
CA ILE A 492 2.85 12.95 20.01
C ILE A 492 2.79 14.45 19.74
N ASN A 493 1.69 15.10 20.13
CA ASN A 493 1.53 16.54 19.99
C ASN A 493 2.61 17.33 20.71
N THR A 494 2.97 16.91 21.93
CA THR A 494 4.03 17.55 22.71
C THR A 494 5.39 17.39 22.05
N ASN A 495 5.72 16.20 21.54
CA ASN A 495 6.97 15.94 20.84
C ASN A 495 7.11 16.80 19.57
N GLU A 496 6.02 16.98 18.84
CA GLU A 496 6.00 17.85 17.65
C GLU A 496 6.20 19.32 18.00
N LEU A 497 5.57 19.79 19.08
CA LEU A 497 5.78 21.15 19.59
C LEU A 497 7.22 21.37 20.07
N ASP A 498 7.81 20.39 20.77
CA ASP A 498 9.19 20.45 21.21
C ASP A 498 10.17 20.52 20.03
N ASN A 499 9.89 19.86 18.92
CA ASN A 499 10.70 19.96 17.72
C ASN A 499 10.68 21.38 17.14
N VAL A 500 9.52 22.05 17.15
CA VAL A 500 9.42 23.46 16.71
C VAL A 500 10.11 24.39 17.74
N PHE A 501 9.98 24.15 19.04
CA PHE A 501 10.74 24.90 20.05
C PHE A 501 12.25 24.79 19.87
N LYS A 502 12.76 23.63 19.48
CA LYS A 502 14.17 23.44 19.12
C LYS A 502 14.58 24.35 17.97
N ARG A 503 13.72 24.50 16.92
CA ARG A 503 13.98 25.44 15.83
C ARG A 503 14.00 26.89 16.33
N VAL A 504 13.02 27.28 17.12
CA VAL A 504 12.99 28.64 17.72
C VAL A 504 14.24 28.91 18.56
N MET A 505 14.73 27.92 19.28
CA MET A 505 15.97 28.02 20.04
C MET A 505 17.20 28.18 19.13
N ASP A 506 17.27 27.44 18.02
CA ASP A 506 18.38 27.53 17.08
C ASP A 506 18.52 28.95 16.51
N ILE A 507 17.42 29.54 15.99
CA ILE A 507 17.42 30.90 15.44
C ILE A 507 17.67 31.97 16.51
N ARG A 508 17.32 31.70 17.75
CA ARG A 508 17.63 32.58 18.89
C ARG A 508 19.11 32.51 19.23
N ASN A 509 19.73 31.34 19.13
CA ASN A 509 21.15 31.14 19.37
C ASN A 509 22.04 31.67 18.25
N ASP A 510 21.58 31.54 17.00
CA ASP A 510 22.24 32.08 15.82
C ASP A 510 21.23 32.80 14.92
N PRO A 511 21.00 34.11 15.10
CA PRO A 511 20.07 34.88 14.28
C PRO A 511 20.41 34.96 12.78
N SER A 512 21.57 34.47 12.38
CA SER A 512 21.93 34.35 10.96
C SER A 512 21.31 33.13 10.26
N GLU A 513 20.79 32.18 11.01
CA GLU A 513 20.20 30.94 10.51
C GLU A 513 18.70 31.07 10.14
N VAL A 514 18.13 32.28 10.18
CA VAL A 514 16.74 32.49 9.72
C VAL A 514 16.61 32.23 8.22
N GLY A 515 15.50 31.61 7.83
CA GLY A 515 15.22 31.30 6.43
C GLY A 515 14.48 29.97 6.26
N VAL A 516 14.74 29.30 5.17
CA VAL A 516 14.19 27.96 4.93
C VAL A 516 14.95 26.93 5.76
N TRP A 517 14.22 26.07 6.41
CA TRP A 517 14.80 25.05 7.28
C TRP A 517 14.10 23.70 7.15
N ILE A 518 14.82 22.65 7.45
CA ILE A 518 14.32 21.29 7.58
C ILE A 518 14.99 20.62 8.79
N ARG A 519 14.23 19.82 9.52
CA ARG A 519 14.70 19.05 10.68
C ARG A 519 14.12 17.66 10.66
N GLY A 520 14.95 16.65 10.89
CA GLY A 520 14.53 15.27 11.12
C GLY A 520 14.86 14.85 12.54
N GLU A 521 13.99 14.07 13.15
CA GLU A 521 14.21 13.47 14.47
C GLU A 521 13.65 12.06 14.49
N THR A 522 14.38 11.12 15.06
CA THR A 522 13.93 9.74 15.24
C THR A 522 14.27 9.30 16.65
N GLY A 523 13.43 8.47 17.23
CA GLY A 523 13.65 8.01 18.60
C GLY A 523 12.60 7.03 19.06
N LYS A 524 12.69 6.72 20.36
CA LYS A 524 11.75 5.86 21.06
C LYS A 524 11.14 6.61 22.22
N MET A 525 9.85 6.43 22.44
CA MET A 525 9.16 6.93 23.62
C MET A 525 8.42 5.79 24.30
N LYS A 526 8.24 5.89 25.61
CA LYS A 526 7.44 4.94 26.38
C LYS A 526 6.31 5.71 27.05
N ILE A 527 5.08 5.29 26.81
CA ILE A 527 3.87 5.96 27.32
C ILE A 527 3.02 4.88 27.97
N GLU A 528 2.73 5.01 29.27
CA GLU A 528 1.85 4.11 30.03
C GLU A 528 2.18 2.61 29.87
N GLY A 529 3.45 2.30 29.69
CA GLY A 529 3.92 0.92 29.51
C GLY A 529 4.11 0.51 28.05
N TYR A 530 3.58 1.25 27.11
CA TYR A 530 3.72 0.98 25.69
C TYR A 530 4.95 1.66 25.10
N GLY A 531 5.68 0.94 24.24
CA GLY A 531 6.81 1.47 23.47
C GLY A 531 6.33 2.02 22.12
N TYR A 532 6.92 3.12 21.69
CA TYR A 532 6.67 3.73 20.39
C TYR A 532 7.97 4.11 19.73
N ASP A 533 8.16 3.65 18.50
CA ASP A 533 9.20 4.18 17.62
C ASP A 533 8.62 5.36 16.85
N TYR A 534 9.31 6.50 16.84
CA TYR A 534 8.84 7.66 16.10
C TYR A 534 9.86 8.19 15.09
N ASN A 535 9.34 8.68 13.98
CA ASN A 535 10.05 9.48 13.00
C ASN A 535 9.30 10.79 12.81
N LEU A 536 9.99 11.90 13.03
CA LEU A 536 9.44 13.24 12.93
C LEU A 536 10.25 14.03 11.91
N THR A 537 9.60 14.59 10.93
CA THR A 537 10.18 15.53 9.99
C THR A 537 9.43 16.84 10.06
N SER A 538 10.16 17.93 10.10
CA SER A 538 9.58 19.27 10.07
C SER A 538 10.37 20.17 9.14
N GLY A 539 9.70 21.15 8.57
CA GLY A 539 10.33 22.16 7.74
C GLY A 539 9.46 23.39 7.63
N GLY A 540 10.07 24.50 7.29
CA GLY A 540 9.38 25.77 7.25
C GLY A 540 10.24 26.93 6.81
N HIS A 541 9.73 28.12 7.06
CA HIS A 541 10.43 29.35 6.80
C HIS A 541 10.25 30.32 7.97
N ASP A 542 11.30 30.97 8.38
CA ASP A 542 11.28 32.00 9.39
C ASP A 542 11.98 33.28 8.95
N TRP A 543 11.66 34.36 9.64
CA TRP A 543 12.21 35.69 9.41
C TRP A 543 12.52 36.38 10.73
N LYS A 544 13.36 37.37 10.65
CA LYS A 544 13.82 38.18 11.77
C LYS A 544 13.43 39.65 11.56
N HIS A 545 13.00 40.27 12.66
CA HIS A 545 12.91 41.70 12.77
C HIS A 545 13.68 42.19 14.00
N GLU A 546 14.54 43.17 13.83
CA GLU A 546 15.39 43.67 14.88
C GLU A 546 15.08 45.14 15.20
N SER A 547 14.88 45.43 16.45
CA SER A 547 14.71 46.78 17.00
C SER A 547 15.77 47.09 18.03
N ASP A 548 15.80 48.32 18.55
CA ASP A 548 16.77 48.71 19.58
C ASP A 548 16.62 47.90 20.87
N ALA A 549 15.40 47.51 21.23
CA ALA A 549 15.09 46.82 22.48
C ALA A 549 15.07 45.30 22.37
N ALA A 550 14.79 44.74 21.20
CA ALA A 550 14.61 43.31 21.07
C ALA A 550 14.86 42.81 19.64
N ILE A 551 15.13 41.51 19.54
CA ILE A 551 15.08 40.73 18.29
C ILE A 551 13.81 39.90 18.30
N MET A 552 13.02 40.03 17.27
CA MET A 552 11.80 39.24 17.09
C MET A 552 11.98 38.27 15.93
N PHE A 553 11.57 37.03 16.15
CA PHE A 553 11.52 36.00 15.14
C PHE A 553 10.07 35.61 14.90
N GLY A 554 9.72 35.36 13.66
CA GLY A 554 8.44 34.81 13.28
C GLY A 554 8.65 33.73 12.23
N GLY A 555 7.77 32.76 12.17
CA GLY A 555 7.88 31.70 11.19
C GLY A 555 6.63 30.85 11.09
N PHE A 556 6.60 30.09 10.03
CA PHE A 556 5.62 29.02 9.83
C PHE A 556 6.35 27.72 9.47
N GLY A 557 5.75 26.61 9.80
CA GLY A 557 6.31 25.30 9.49
C GLY A 557 5.26 24.22 9.40
N ILE A 558 5.66 23.11 8.81
CA ILE A 558 4.88 21.88 8.76
C ILE A 558 5.68 20.81 9.49
N THR A 559 5.00 20.10 10.36
CA THR A 559 5.52 18.89 11.02
C THR A 559 4.78 17.67 10.50
N HIS A 560 5.51 16.61 10.26
CA HIS A 560 4.95 15.30 9.94
C HIS A 560 5.62 14.23 10.78
N SER A 561 4.84 13.46 11.51
CA SER A 561 5.35 12.36 12.32
C SER A 561 4.66 11.04 12.01
N VAL A 562 5.44 9.97 12.12
CA VAL A 562 4.96 8.58 12.08
C VAL A 562 5.40 7.91 13.36
N ASN A 563 4.44 7.44 14.13
CA ASN A 563 4.65 6.82 15.43
C ASN A 563 4.11 5.39 15.37
N LYS A 564 4.96 4.40 15.59
CA LYS A 564 4.63 2.98 15.55
C LYS A 564 4.66 2.40 16.94
N CYS A 565 3.59 1.71 17.32
CA CYS A 565 3.53 0.98 18.58
C CYS A 565 4.21 -0.39 18.43
N ASP A 566 5.04 -0.78 19.39
CA ASP A 566 5.81 -2.04 19.36
C ASP A 566 5.19 -3.15 20.21
N THR A 567 4.08 -2.93 20.88
CA THR A 567 3.52 -3.89 21.85
C THR A 567 2.04 -4.18 21.64
N GLY A 568 1.69 -5.44 21.39
CA GLY A 568 0.37 -6.08 21.56
C GLY A 568 -0.78 -5.58 20.69
N ILE A 569 -0.94 -4.29 20.53
CA ILE A 569 -1.84 -3.64 19.58
C ILE A 569 -0.97 -2.93 18.58
N ILE A 570 -0.98 -3.40 17.37
CA ILE A 570 -0.26 -2.76 16.29
C ILE A 570 -1.08 -1.59 15.83
N GLY A 571 -0.47 -0.44 15.84
CA GLY A 571 -1.12 0.75 15.33
C GLY A 571 -0.09 1.83 15.04
N ASP A 572 -0.25 2.41 13.86
CA ASP A 572 0.52 3.58 13.47
C ASP A 572 -0.32 4.82 13.76
N THR A 573 0.32 5.84 14.32
CA THR A 573 -0.26 7.19 14.37
C THR A 573 0.56 8.09 13.46
N LYS A 574 -0.06 8.59 12.40
CA LYS A 574 0.52 9.60 11.52
C LYS A 574 -0.06 10.95 11.89
N SER A 575 0.80 11.92 12.11
CA SER A 575 0.38 13.28 12.41
C SER A 575 0.95 14.26 11.39
N THR A 576 0.13 15.22 11.00
CA THR A 576 0.57 16.35 10.18
C THR A 576 0.07 17.62 10.83
N GLY A 577 1.00 18.52 11.17
CA GLY A 577 0.71 19.77 11.85
C GLY A 577 1.23 20.98 11.09
N TYR A 578 0.46 22.05 11.11
CA TYR A 578 0.83 23.36 10.62
C TYR A 578 1.10 24.26 11.83
N ASN A 579 2.27 24.88 11.85
CA ASN A 579 2.75 25.65 12.97
C ASN A 579 2.97 27.11 12.58
N LEU A 580 2.48 28.01 13.41
CA LEU A 580 2.90 29.41 13.42
C LEU A 580 3.66 29.62 14.72
N TYR A 581 4.81 30.21 14.64
CA TYR A 581 5.62 30.45 15.82
C TYR A 581 6.26 31.85 15.80
N GLY A 582 6.52 32.32 17.00
CA GLY A 582 7.21 33.56 17.21
C GLY A 582 8.09 33.51 18.45
N SER A 583 9.13 34.29 18.46
CA SER A 583 10.02 34.48 19.60
C SER A 583 10.38 35.96 19.75
N TRP A 584 10.34 36.40 20.95
CA TRP A 584 10.85 37.72 21.36
C TRP A 584 12.05 37.54 22.24
N LEU A 585 13.19 38.13 21.91
CA LEU A 585 14.43 38.13 22.67
C LEU A 585 14.80 39.57 23.04
N GLY A 586 14.75 39.89 24.33
CA GLY A 586 15.17 41.20 24.87
C GLY A 586 16.67 41.34 24.84
N LYS A 587 17.18 42.45 24.30
CA LYS A 587 18.62 42.71 24.18
C LYS A 587 19.29 43.05 25.52
N ASP A 588 18.56 43.70 26.43
CA ASP A 588 19.12 44.16 27.69
C ASP A 588 19.29 43.05 28.75
N ASN A 589 18.32 42.14 28.80
CA ASN A 589 18.23 41.17 29.90
C ASN A 589 18.41 39.72 29.44
N ASN A 590 18.53 39.46 28.14
CA ASN A 590 18.53 38.10 27.55
C ASN A 590 17.31 37.28 27.94
N ASP A 591 16.19 37.96 28.27
CA ASP A 591 14.89 37.29 28.46
C ASP A 591 14.28 36.94 27.14
N TYR A 592 13.56 35.83 27.08
CA TYR A 592 12.81 35.49 25.87
C TYR A 592 11.42 34.95 26.15
N ILE A 593 10.57 35.15 25.19
CA ILE A 593 9.23 34.55 25.16
C ILE A 593 9.07 33.88 23.78
N ASP A 594 8.85 32.58 23.80
CA ASP A 594 8.53 31.81 22.62
C ASP A 594 7.05 31.44 22.65
N VAL A 595 6.37 31.55 21.51
CA VAL A 595 4.94 31.16 21.37
C VAL A 595 4.80 30.31 20.11
N ILE A 596 4.06 29.21 20.20
CA ILE A 596 3.71 28.36 19.08
C ILE A 596 2.21 28.16 19.06
N LEU A 597 1.60 28.35 17.90
CA LEU A 597 0.22 27.94 17.58
C LEU A 597 0.30 26.81 16.57
N LYS A 598 -0.33 25.69 16.87
CA LYS A 598 -0.35 24.53 16.01
C LYS A 598 -1.79 24.10 15.75
N TYR A 599 -2.08 23.84 14.48
CA TYR A 599 -3.28 23.09 14.04
C TYR A 599 -2.81 21.89 13.23
N GLY A 600 -3.41 20.73 13.45
CA GLY A 600 -3.00 19.51 12.76
C GLY A 600 -4.05 18.42 12.79
N LYS A 601 -3.72 17.33 12.12
CA LYS A 601 -4.52 16.13 12.02
C LYS A 601 -3.69 14.91 12.38
N MET A 602 -4.26 14.02 13.17
CA MET A 602 -3.70 12.73 13.54
C MET A 602 -4.58 11.63 12.96
N ASP A 603 -4.00 10.81 12.09
CA ASP A 603 -4.61 9.61 11.55
C ASP A 603 -4.04 8.39 12.29
N LYS A 604 -4.90 7.64 12.95
CA LYS A 604 -4.52 6.45 13.72
C LYS A 604 -5.12 5.21 13.10
N THR A 605 -4.31 4.19 12.97
CA THR A 605 -4.73 2.84 12.61
C THR A 605 -4.37 1.89 13.74
N TYR A 606 -5.17 0.89 13.98
CA TYR A 606 -4.87 -0.14 14.97
C TYR A 606 -5.40 -1.49 14.50
N ALA A 607 -4.71 -2.54 14.90
CA ALA A 607 -5.14 -3.92 14.74
C ALA A 607 -4.53 -4.76 15.87
N GLY A 608 -5.31 -5.62 16.46
CA GLY A 608 -4.85 -6.48 17.55
C GLY A 608 -5.95 -7.38 18.09
N LEU A 609 -5.60 -8.12 19.11
CA LEU A 609 -6.57 -8.89 19.90
C LEU A 609 -7.02 -8.05 21.09
N ASP A 610 -8.31 -8.00 21.33
CA ASP A 610 -8.84 -7.40 22.56
C ASP A 610 -8.61 -8.31 23.76
N ILE A 611 -9.04 -7.88 24.95
CA ILE A 611 -8.91 -8.63 26.20
C ILE A 611 -9.59 -10.02 26.17
N ASN A 612 -10.46 -10.25 25.19
CA ASN A 612 -11.16 -11.52 24.98
C ASN A 612 -10.50 -12.38 23.89
N ASN A 613 -9.30 -12.01 23.42
CA ASN A 613 -8.62 -12.60 22.27
C ASN A 613 -9.45 -12.50 20.96
N ILE A 614 -10.29 -11.49 20.84
CA ILE A 614 -11.06 -11.22 19.63
C ILE A 614 -10.30 -10.18 18.83
N PHE A 615 -10.12 -10.44 17.54
CA PHE A 615 -9.44 -9.49 16.66
C PHE A 615 -10.25 -8.21 16.52
N ALA A 616 -9.58 -7.09 16.69
CA ALA A 616 -10.11 -5.76 16.53
C ALA A 616 -9.19 -4.95 15.63
N ALA A 617 -9.76 -4.23 14.68
CA ALA A 617 -9.02 -3.30 13.84
C ALA A 617 -9.88 -2.08 13.53
N GLY A 618 -9.23 -0.97 13.27
CA GLY A 618 -9.94 0.25 12.91
C GLY A 618 -8.98 1.37 12.53
N SER A 619 -9.56 2.41 11.99
CA SER A 619 -8.83 3.64 11.68
C SER A 619 -9.71 4.85 11.95
N TYR A 620 -9.11 5.89 12.48
CA TYR A 620 -9.81 7.14 12.73
C TYR A 620 -8.85 8.34 12.61
N SER A 621 -9.46 9.53 12.52
CA SER A 621 -8.73 10.78 12.43
C SER A 621 -9.24 11.76 13.48
N LYS A 622 -8.32 12.45 14.15
CA LYS A 622 -8.62 13.52 15.12
C LYS A 622 -7.92 14.81 14.71
N ASP A 623 -8.61 15.92 14.90
CA ASP A 623 -8.02 17.24 14.76
C ASP A 623 -7.35 17.67 16.06
N VAL A 624 -6.26 18.41 15.94
CA VAL A 624 -5.46 18.90 17.08
C VAL A 624 -5.28 20.40 16.94
N LEU A 625 -5.62 21.12 18.00
CA LEU A 625 -5.32 22.54 18.14
C LEU A 625 -4.50 22.74 19.41
N SER A 626 -3.38 23.42 19.31
CA SER A 626 -2.51 23.65 20.47
C SER A 626 -1.91 25.05 20.48
N ILE A 627 -1.73 25.57 21.66
CA ILE A 627 -0.96 26.77 21.92
C ILE A 627 0.09 26.44 23.00
N ALA A 628 1.31 26.82 22.76
CA ALA A 628 2.41 26.64 23.71
C ALA A 628 3.18 27.95 23.86
N ALA A 629 3.55 28.26 25.08
CA ALA A 629 4.38 29.41 25.39
C ALA A 629 5.51 29.03 26.35
N LYS A 630 6.67 29.59 26.14
CA LYS A 630 7.85 29.39 26.99
C LYS A 630 8.48 30.72 27.28
N TYR A 631 8.75 30.97 28.57
CA TYR A 631 9.54 32.09 29.03
C TYR A 631 10.83 31.59 29.64
N GLY A 632 11.94 32.23 29.34
CA GLY A 632 13.22 31.92 29.94
C GLY A 632 14.17 33.11 29.93
N ARG A 633 15.29 32.94 30.60
CA ARG A 633 16.31 33.94 30.67
C ARG A 633 17.70 33.29 30.64
N ARG A 634 18.58 33.84 29.81
CA ARG A 634 19.96 33.37 29.69
C ARG A 634 20.88 34.16 30.63
N TYR A 635 21.64 33.41 31.39
CA TYR A 635 22.69 33.94 32.25
C TYR A 635 24.06 33.48 31.72
N GLU A 636 24.86 34.45 31.34
CA GLU A 636 26.23 34.20 30.87
C GLU A 636 27.14 33.91 32.07
N MET A 637 28.02 32.92 31.90
CA MET A 637 29.04 32.55 32.91
C MET A 637 30.45 32.78 32.34
N ARG A 638 31.47 32.55 33.16
CA ARG A 638 32.87 32.64 32.73
C ARG A 638 33.19 31.56 31.67
N ASN A 639 34.11 31.84 30.75
CA ASN A 639 34.59 30.94 29.70
C ASN A 639 33.51 30.52 28.71
N ASP A 640 32.63 31.47 28.34
CA ASP A 640 31.58 31.30 27.33
C ASP A 640 30.49 30.25 27.65
N TRP A 641 30.45 29.80 28.89
CA TRP A 641 29.38 29.00 29.41
C TRP A 641 28.16 29.87 29.71
N TYR A 642 26.98 29.28 29.54
CA TYR A 642 25.70 29.89 29.94
C TYR A 642 24.76 28.84 30.53
N TYR A 643 23.83 29.28 31.34
CA TYR A 643 22.67 28.52 31.78
C TYR A 643 21.40 29.32 31.53
N GLU A 644 20.35 28.61 31.22
CA GLU A 644 19.10 29.18 30.74
C GLU A 644 17.92 28.47 31.41
N PRO A 645 17.47 28.92 32.59
CA PRO A 645 16.26 28.43 33.21
C PRO A 645 15.06 28.90 32.40
N PHE A 646 14.06 28.03 32.28
CA PHE A 646 12.82 28.35 31.61
C PHE A 646 11.60 27.71 32.27
N ALA A 647 10.43 28.33 32.05
CA ALA A 647 9.13 27.81 32.38
C ALA A 647 8.27 27.82 31.11
N GLY A 648 7.51 26.77 30.88
CA GLY A 648 6.64 26.64 29.74
C GLY A 648 5.24 26.16 30.11
N LEU A 649 4.27 26.58 29.33
CA LEU A 649 2.88 26.15 29.42
C LEU A 649 2.41 25.72 28.03
N THR A 650 1.78 24.57 27.96
CA THR A 650 1.14 24.06 26.74
C THR A 650 -0.30 23.72 27.04
N TRP A 651 -1.18 24.24 26.21
CA TRP A 651 -2.57 23.83 26.14
C TRP A 651 -2.83 23.19 24.77
N GLY A 652 -3.47 22.04 24.77
CA GLY A 652 -3.84 21.34 23.53
C GLY A 652 -5.24 20.76 23.66
N LYS A 653 -5.99 20.85 22.58
CA LYS A 653 -7.29 20.19 22.43
C LYS A 653 -7.24 19.25 21.23
N ILE A 654 -7.60 18.01 21.46
CA ILE A 654 -7.73 16.96 20.47
C ILE A 654 -9.21 16.66 20.34
N SER A 655 -9.73 16.62 19.11
CA SER A 655 -11.16 16.45 18.87
C SER A 655 -11.66 15.09 19.36
N ASP A 656 -12.94 15.01 19.59
CA ASP A 656 -13.71 13.76 19.64
C ASP A 656 -13.70 13.08 18.25
N VAL A 657 -14.07 11.82 18.25
CA VAL A 657 -14.19 11.04 17.01
C VAL A 657 -15.31 10.01 17.16
N ASP A 658 -16.09 9.87 16.11
CA ASP A 658 -17.02 8.77 15.93
C ASP A 658 -16.57 7.94 14.73
N PHE A 659 -16.39 6.64 14.91
CA PHE A 659 -16.03 5.74 13.83
C PHE A 659 -16.59 4.34 14.05
N LYS A 660 -16.60 3.54 12.98
CA LYS A 660 -16.88 2.11 13.07
C LYS A 660 -15.56 1.32 13.01
N ASP A 661 -15.39 0.40 13.94
CA ASP A 661 -14.27 -0.53 13.85
C ASP A 661 -14.54 -1.63 12.81
N ALA A 662 -13.54 -2.51 12.58
CA ALA A 662 -13.66 -3.59 11.61
C ALA A 662 -14.76 -4.62 11.98
N ARG A 663 -15.20 -4.64 13.21
CA ARG A 663 -16.28 -5.50 13.71
C ARG A 663 -17.67 -4.87 13.54
N GLY A 664 -17.73 -3.63 13.02
CA GLY A 664 -18.97 -2.89 12.86
C GLY A 664 -19.44 -2.13 14.10
N PHE A 665 -18.66 -2.12 15.19
CA PHE A 665 -19.00 -1.34 16.38
C PHE A 665 -18.89 0.16 16.11
N ASN A 666 -19.90 0.92 16.54
CA ASN A 666 -19.79 2.36 16.63
C ASN A 666 -18.94 2.70 17.86
N ILE A 667 -17.81 3.29 17.65
CA ILE A 667 -16.89 3.71 18.70
C ILE A 667 -16.92 5.24 18.77
N HIS A 668 -17.22 5.75 19.96
CA HIS A 668 -17.10 7.17 20.28
C HIS A 668 -15.84 7.37 21.11
N GLY A 669 -14.95 8.23 20.66
CA GLY A 669 -13.77 8.63 21.41
C GLY A 669 -13.90 10.09 21.83
N ASP A 670 -13.90 10.34 23.11
CA ASP A 670 -14.02 11.69 23.66
C ASP A 670 -12.89 12.62 23.22
N SER A 671 -13.17 13.92 23.26
CA SER A 671 -12.14 14.92 23.07
C SER A 671 -11.21 14.95 24.29
N VAL A 672 -9.93 15.17 24.01
CA VAL A 672 -8.90 15.25 25.05
C VAL A 672 -8.37 16.68 25.15
N THR A 673 -8.38 17.23 26.37
CA THR A 673 -7.72 18.50 26.66
C THR A 673 -6.47 18.26 27.48
N SER A 674 -5.33 18.60 26.90
CA SER A 674 -4.01 18.50 27.54
C SER A 674 -3.57 19.86 28.09
N LYS A 675 -3.10 19.89 29.32
CA LYS A 675 -2.51 21.07 29.97
C LYS A 675 -1.19 20.63 30.60
N ILE A 676 -0.09 21.14 30.08
CA ILE A 676 1.26 20.75 30.51
C ILE A 676 2.01 21.99 30.97
N ALA A 677 2.57 21.93 32.18
CA ALA A 677 3.53 22.91 32.67
C ALA A 677 4.88 22.23 32.75
N ASN A 678 5.90 22.86 32.24
CA ASN A 678 7.27 22.39 32.28
C ASN A 678 8.22 23.46 32.86
N LEU A 679 9.11 22.99 33.68
CA LEU A 679 10.22 23.77 34.20
C LEU A 679 11.52 23.08 33.81
N GLY A 680 12.47 23.81 33.32
CA GLY A 680 13.73 23.24 32.89
C GLY A 680 14.88 24.24 32.95
N MET A 681 16.05 23.71 32.72
CA MET A 681 17.28 24.50 32.63
C MET A 681 18.15 23.92 31.52
N GLN A 682 18.63 24.78 30.67
CA GLN A 682 19.61 24.44 29.65
C GLN A 682 20.99 24.97 30.09
N VAL A 683 22.04 24.19 29.85
CA VAL A 683 23.42 24.59 30.03
C VAL A 683 24.15 24.40 28.73
N GLY A 684 24.87 25.39 28.27
CA GLY A 684 25.61 25.33 27.03
C GLY A 684 26.93 26.15 27.11
N LYS A 685 27.72 25.97 26.05
CA LYS A 685 28.96 26.74 25.85
C LYS A 685 28.95 27.33 24.45
N LYS A 686 29.20 28.65 24.35
CA LYS A 686 29.43 29.29 23.05
C LYS A 686 30.77 28.80 22.52
N MET A 687 30.78 28.27 21.30
CA MET A 687 31.99 27.92 20.58
C MET A 687 32.24 28.98 19.51
N ASP A 688 33.44 29.51 19.45
CA ASP A 688 33.82 30.38 18.35
C ASP A 688 33.73 29.57 17.06
N LYS A 689 32.98 30.10 16.08
CA LYS A 689 33.03 29.55 14.72
C LYS A 689 34.49 29.74 14.26
N ARG A 690 35.25 28.66 14.15
CA ARG A 690 36.52 28.71 13.41
C ARG A 690 36.15 28.93 11.94
N ASP A 691 36.67 30.03 11.40
CA ASP A 691 36.59 30.38 9.97
C ASP A 691 37.04 29.21 9.07
#